data_8c52be255f7bb4df70a400f19e04498f
#
_entry.id   8c52be255f7bb4df70a400f19e04498f
#
_cell.length_a   1.000
_cell.length_b   1.000
_cell.length_c   1.000
_cell.angle_alpha   90.00
_cell.angle_beta   90.00
_cell.angle_gamma   90.00
#
_symmetry.space_group_name_H-M   'P 1'
#
loop_
_entity.id
_entity.type
_entity.pdbx_description
1 polymer ?
#
loop_
_entity_poly.entity_id
_entity_poly.type
_entity_poly.pdbx_seq_one_letter_code
_entity_poly.pdbx_strand_id
1 'polypeptide(L)'
;MALPGNTVAGLNPAGRVAGEDAGRIIDLQLALKLRNRAQLDDLIRRVSTPHSTEYGHYLTPQEFGARFGPTAMQVDQATALLRAHGFQVTAAAPGSTLVDARGTVAAVEAALHTRIWHYREASGHEFFANDTAPALPSSLAANITGVLGLDNRYQRRHSPVQPRVCPPTCAGTPYAPTQLRTGFGLTTAPLTSLTGTGQTVGLLELDDFQQANINGYDTSYSLPPLTPQREVVDGGPVPAITNPGEIEVELDIEVMHALAPGASILVFEGPNSTTGVNDTYGCMVNPAANAACPNHAGGITAPSNSTSWGECEPNQGPAETNTLGAIFAQAAAQGQSFFAASGDTGAYDCYPDTSGIWVDSPASDPNVTGVGGTKLFLNPDNTYNSETAWPREPQLYYGSGGGKSIFSSKPSWQTGPGVITTAGAPRQVPDVSLNADPVTGYSVYTCLRNSGSCTASGAGLRSLGGTSAGAPGWAAFTAIYNQYAACQGRHNLGFANPTLYSLGSNTQTFTPFNDVTTGDNKEGTALGYSAGASYDMVTGWGSLRASDFSQDLAGPAGPPRLNSVTPATGSPAGGTAVTLSGCGFVNSSSVMIDGSIPATNVRFVSSTTLTATMPAHALGSSSITVVNPGPLTSNAISFTYAQPIAFAGTGSDGALWKQQGGTGWTFLGGILAAAPAVVSVSNGTVGAPLYIGVGGDHDLWVRTNGAGWQPLDNSPVYCLDNPGAALVNATTLMVACQGGDRHLYRATGSVSAGVLPTFNRSSWTDLGGILIAGPAIASVPGHGSGPEIMVLGQDSVIYEYYSGAFHYNGFVCTGHPAIATDPAGTTAYFGCHAPSDGALYWSQNTGGAWSGAASLGGLLLDGPTVAVTNLGATFYVEGVDHMLYERGLSSGYQNDGGYIQHGVGAAALF
;
A
#
# COMPACT_ATOMS: atom_id res chain seq x y z
N MET A 1 -5.96 -9.94 -45.47
CA MET A 1 -5.72 -11.30 -44.95
C MET A 1 -6.78 -11.59 -43.92
N ALA A 2 -7.50 -12.69 -44.05
CA ALA A 2 -8.50 -13.10 -43.10
C ALA A 2 -7.84 -13.55 -41.77
N LEU A 3 -8.49 -13.28 -40.65
CA LEU A 3 -8.09 -13.70 -39.33
C LEU A 3 -8.95 -14.88 -38.86
N PRO A 4 -8.47 -16.13 -39.01
CA PRO A 4 -9.21 -17.29 -38.58
C PRO A 4 -9.44 -17.29 -37.07
N GLY A 5 -10.54 -17.90 -36.61
CA GLY A 5 -10.89 -17.97 -35.19
C GLY A 5 -11.55 -16.72 -34.63
N ASN A 6 -11.94 -15.80 -35.49
CA ASN A 6 -12.66 -14.55 -35.09
C ASN A 6 -14.13 -14.61 -35.57
N THR A 7 -14.75 -15.76 -35.42
CA THR A 7 -16.18 -16.00 -35.68
C THR A 7 -16.74 -16.85 -34.57
N VAL A 8 -17.99 -16.62 -34.21
CA VAL A 8 -18.68 -17.43 -33.19
C VAL A 8 -18.83 -18.87 -33.67
N ALA A 9 -18.46 -19.81 -32.84
CA ALA A 9 -18.64 -21.23 -33.13
C ALA A 9 -20.13 -21.60 -33.09
N GLY A 10 -20.53 -22.55 -33.94
CA GLY A 10 -21.87 -23.12 -33.92
C GLY A 10 -22.99 -22.14 -34.34
N LEU A 11 -22.68 -21.05 -35.06
CA LEU A 11 -23.73 -20.19 -35.61
C LEU A 11 -24.64 -21.00 -36.53
N ASN A 12 -25.95 -20.98 -36.22
CA ASN A 12 -26.96 -21.59 -37.11
C ASN A 12 -27.42 -20.55 -38.13
N PRO A 13 -27.12 -20.73 -39.44
CA PRO A 13 -27.54 -19.81 -40.48
C PRO A 13 -29.08 -19.65 -40.56
N ALA A 14 -29.84 -20.64 -40.11
CA ALA A 14 -31.29 -20.58 -40.05
C ALA A 14 -31.83 -19.64 -38.97
N GLY A 15 -31.03 -19.30 -37.97
CA GLY A 15 -31.34 -18.29 -36.96
C GLY A 15 -31.10 -16.85 -37.41
N ARG A 16 -30.55 -16.62 -38.58
CA ARG A 16 -30.30 -15.28 -39.13
C ARG A 16 -31.62 -14.58 -39.46
N VAL A 17 -31.84 -13.44 -38.86
CA VAL A 17 -33.08 -12.65 -39.02
C VAL A 17 -32.91 -11.59 -40.11
N ALA A 18 -31.87 -10.75 -39.98
CA ALA A 18 -31.58 -9.64 -40.91
C ALA A 18 -30.09 -9.25 -40.81
N GLY A 19 -29.63 -8.35 -41.70
CA GLY A 19 -28.42 -7.58 -41.44
C GLY A 19 -28.60 -6.71 -40.16
N GLU A 20 -27.58 -6.57 -39.36
CA GLU A 20 -27.67 -5.72 -38.19
C GLU A 20 -27.81 -4.24 -38.58
N ASP A 21 -28.41 -3.42 -37.72
CA ASP A 21 -28.58 -2.00 -38.00
C ASP A 21 -27.23 -1.33 -38.28
N ALA A 22 -27.09 -0.77 -39.48
CA ALA A 22 -25.86 -0.14 -39.95
C ALA A 22 -25.41 1.04 -39.05
N GLY A 23 -26.36 1.70 -38.36
CA GLY A 23 -26.12 2.82 -37.43
C GLY A 23 -25.81 2.39 -35.97
N ARG A 24 -26.03 1.11 -35.63
CA ARG A 24 -25.72 0.58 -34.31
C ARG A 24 -24.26 0.78 -33.97
N ILE A 25 -23.98 1.31 -32.78
CA ILE A 25 -22.62 1.46 -32.27
C ILE A 25 -22.13 0.12 -31.68
N ILE A 26 -20.92 -0.24 -32.01
CA ILE A 26 -20.22 -1.40 -31.51
C ILE A 26 -18.92 -0.92 -30.86
N ASP A 27 -18.62 -1.47 -29.68
CA ASP A 27 -17.33 -1.39 -29.03
C ASP A 27 -16.46 -2.50 -29.60
N LEU A 28 -15.35 -2.10 -30.25
CA LEU A 28 -14.43 -2.98 -30.96
C LEU A 28 -13.08 -2.92 -30.31
N GLN A 29 -12.43 -4.08 -30.17
CA GLN A 29 -11.09 -4.16 -29.63
C GLN A 29 -10.18 -4.92 -30.61
N LEU A 30 -9.03 -4.32 -30.96
CA LEU A 30 -7.97 -5.00 -31.69
C LEU A 30 -6.92 -5.49 -30.69
N ALA A 31 -6.76 -6.79 -30.57
CA ALA A 31 -5.74 -7.40 -29.72
C ALA A 31 -4.43 -7.57 -30.50
N LEU A 32 -3.38 -6.92 -30.05
CA LEU A 32 -2.05 -6.94 -30.64
C LEU A 32 -1.21 -8.09 -30.06
N LYS A 33 -0.36 -8.69 -30.89
CA LYS A 33 0.53 -9.77 -30.47
C LYS A 33 1.66 -9.27 -29.60
N LEU A 34 1.98 -10.03 -28.57
CA LEU A 34 3.23 -9.88 -27.85
C LEU A 34 4.43 -10.20 -28.76
N ARG A 35 5.48 -9.43 -28.59
CA ARG A 35 6.78 -9.67 -29.24
C ARG A 35 7.58 -10.72 -28.46
N ASN A 36 8.51 -11.37 -29.12
CA ASN A 36 9.49 -12.27 -28.49
C ASN A 36 8.86 -13.33 -27.55
N ARG A 37 7.73 -13.91 -27.93
CA ARG A 37 6.93 -14.83 -27.09
C ARG A 37 7.77 -15.95 -26.45
N ALA A 38 8.65 -16.60 -27.21
CA ALA A 38 9.49 -17.67 -26.66
C ALA A 38 10.44 -17.20 -25.55
N GLN A 39 10.95 -15.96 -25.67
CA GLN A 39 11.78 -15.36 -24.62
C GLN A 39 10.95 -14.98 -23.38
N LEU A 40 9.70 -14.57 -23.58
CA LEU A 40 8.77 -14.30 -22.50
C LEU A 40 8.43 -15.59 -21.73
N ASP A 41 8.09 -16.66 -22.44
CA ASP A 41 7.76 -17.94 -21.81
C ASP A 41 8.96 -18.50 -21.02
N ASP A 42 10.18 -18.35 -21.56
CA ASP A 42 11.41 -18.73 -20.85
C ASP A 42 11.66 -17.83 -19.61
N LEU A 43 11.42 -16.51 -19.70
CA LEU A 43 11.51 -15.61 -18.55
C LEU A 43 10.50 -16.00 -17.47
N ILE A 44 9.21 -16.15 -17.82
CA ILE A 44 8.16 -16.55 -16.86
C ILE A 44 8.59 -17.83 -16.14
N ARG A 45 9.07 -18.81 -16.87
CA ARG A 45 9.57 -20.05 -16.29
C ARG A 45 10.70 -19.80 -15.27
N ARG A 46 11.71 -18.99 -15.61
CA ARG A 46 12.86 -18.71 -14.71
C ARG A 46 12.45 -17.94 -13.45
N VAL A 47 11.63 -16.91 -13.60
CA VAL A 47 11.23 -16.06 -12.45
C VAL A 47 10.20 -16.72 -11.53
N SER A 48 9.49 -17.76 -12.02
CA SER A 48 8.42 -18.45 -11.26
C SER A 48 8.80 -19.86 -10.80
N THR A 49 9.97 -20.41 -11.20
CA THR A 49 10.41 -21.73 -10.72
C THR A 49 11.18 -21.59 -9.40
N PRO A 50 10.72 -22.21 -8.30
CA PRO A 50 11.46 -22.22 -7.04
C PRO A 50 12.90 -22.69 -7.22
N HIS A 51 13.83 -22.08 -6.50
CA HIS A 51 15.30 -22.35 -6.56
C HIS A 51 15.99 -21.91 -7.87
N SER A 52 15.31 -21.32 -8.82
CA SER A 52 15.98 -20.62 -9.92
C SER A 52 16.75 -19.42 -9.38
N THR A 53 17.88 -19.08 -9.99
CA THR A 53 18.66 -17.88 -9.64
C THR A 53 17.90 -16.57 -9.91
N GLU A 54 16.88 -16.62 -10.76
CA GLU A 54 16.02 -15.47 -11.09
C GLU A 54 14.65 -15.54 -10.39
N TYR A 55 14.41 -16.53 -9.52
CA TYR A 55 13.14 -16.67 -8.81
C TYR A 55 12.79 -15.39 -8.04
N GLY A 56 11.59 -14.88 -8.26
CA GLY A 56 11.09 -13.67 -7.62
C GLY A 56 11.59 -12.35 -8.25
N HIS A 57 12.44 -12.40 -9.30
CA HIS A 57 12.90 -11.22 -10.03
C HIS A 57 11.95 -10.87 -11.18
N TYR A 58 10.80 -10.32 -10.82
CA TYR A 58 9.73 -9.98 -11.75
C TYR A 58 9.97 -8.66 -12.47
N LEU A 59 9.29 -8.49 -13.61
CA LEU A 59 9.32 -7.25 -14.37
C LEU A 59 8.33 -6.23 -13.82
N THR A 60 8.65 -4.96 -13.99
CA THR A 60 7.66 -3.88 -13.90
C THR A 60 6.81 -3.85 -15.19
N PRO A 61 5.59 -3.26 -15.15
CA PRO A 61 4.79 -3.06 -16.36
C PRO A 61 5.53 -2.33 -17.48
N GLN A 62 6.37 -1.34 -17.15
CA GLN A 62 7.17 -0.60 -18.11
C GLN A 62 8.24 -1.47 -18.77
N GLU A 63 8.96 -2.28 -17.98
CA GLU A 63 9.95 -3.22 -18.50
C GLU A 63 9.31 -4.27 -19.39
N PHE A 64 8.13 -4.78 -19.00
CA PHE A 64 7.37 -5.73 -19.84
C PHE A 64 7.00 -5.08 -21.17
N GLY A 65 6.36 -3.91 -21.16
CA GLY A 65 5.99 -3.15 -22.35
C GLY A 65 7.16 -2.93 -23.31
N ALA A 66 8.31 -2.51 -22.77
CA ALA A 66 9.52 -2.26 -23.56
C ALA A 66 10.07 -3.54 -24.22
N ARG A 67 10.03 -4.69 -23.53
CA ARG A 67 10.62 -5.94 -24.00
C ARG A 67 9.67 -6.78 -24.86
N PHE A 68 8.40 -6.84 -24.49
CA PHE A 68 7.44 -7.80 -25.01
C PHE A 68 6.15 -7.18 -25.54
N GLY A 69 5.80 -5.98 -25.11
CA GLY A 69 4.62 -5.26 -25.59
C GLY A 69 4.74 -4.84 -27.08
N PRO A 70 3.64 -4.55 -27.75
CA PRO A 70 3.64 -3.98 -29.09
C PRO A 70 4.48 -2.69 -29.16
N THR A 71 5.10 -2.45 -30.30
CA THR A 71 5.79 -1.17 -30.54
C THR A 71 4.79 -0.04 -30.78
N ALA A 72 5.20 1.20 -30.52
CA ALA A 72 4.38 2.37 -30.84
C ALA A 72 3.92 2.37 -32.31
N MET A 73 4.78 1.98 -33.24
CA MET A 73 4.44 1.87 -34.66
C MET A 73 3.31 0.84 -34.94
N GLN A 74 3.29 -0.28 -34.21
CA GLN A 74 2.20 -1.28 -34.38
C GLN A 74 0.87 -0.74 -33.83
N VAL A 75 0.91 -0.05 -32.68
CA VAL A 75 -0.26 0.64 -32.12
C VAL A 75 -0.77 1.74 -33.04
N ASP A 76 0.14 2.56 -33.60
CA ASP A 76 -0.20 3.64 -34.54
C ASP A 76 -0.82 3.08 -35.83
N GLN A 77 -0.33 1.96 -36.35
CA GLN A 77 -0.90 1.31 -37.55
C GLN A 77 -2.33 0.80 -37.29
N ALA A 78 -2.58 0.20 -36.12
CA ALA A 78 -3.92 -0.24 -35.72
C ALA A 78 -4.87 0.96 -35.57
N THR A 79 -4.43 1.98 -34.85
CA THR A 79 -5.15 3.23 -34.62
C THR A 79 -5.46 3.97 -35.93
N ALA A 80 -4.51 4.04 -36.85
CA ALA A 80 -4.69 4.71 -38.15
C ALA A 80 -5.73 4.00 -39.01
N LEU A 81 -5.75 2.65 -39.04
CA LEU A 81 -6.79 1.90 -39.73
C LEU A 81 -8.18 2.24 -39.18
N LEU A 82 -8.34 2.16 -37.86
CA LEU A 82 -9.63 2.44 -37.22
C LEU A 82 -10.12 3.85 -37.51
N ARG A 83 -9.28 4.86 -37.35
CA ARG A 83 -9.63 6.27 -37.65
C ARG A 83 -9.95 6.49 -39.12
N ALA A 84 -9.24 5.85 -40.04
CA ALA A 84 -9.52 5.96 -41.48
C ALA A 84 -10.90 5.44 -41.86
N HIS A 85 -11.48 4.53 -41.09
CA HIS A 85 -12.83 4.00 -41.27
C HIS A 85 -13.88 4.63 -40.36
N GLY A 86 -13.56 5.75 -39.71
CA GLY A 86 -14.52 6.54 -38.93
C GLY A 86 -14.74 6.06 -37.49
N PHE A 87 -13.87 5.20 -36.96
CA PHE A 87 -13.93 4.84 -35.55
C PHE A 87 -13.38 5.94 -34.65
N GLN A 88 -14.00 6.11 -33.51
CA GLN A 88 -13.43 6.82 -32.37
C GLN A 88 -12.56 5.85 -31.58
N VAL A 89 -11.25 6.04 -31.58
CA VAL A 89 -10.33 5.27 -30.76
C VAL A 89 -10.45 5.78 -29.32
N THR A 90 -10.82 4.90 -28.41
CA THR A 90 -11.08 5.19 -26.99
C THR A 90 -9.87 4.92 -26.12
N ALA A 91 -9.11 3.84 -26.42
CA ALA A 91 -7.86 3.54 -25.75
C ALA A 91 -6.81 3.00 -26.72
N ALA A 92 -5.59 3.49 -26.62
CA ALA A 92 -4.43 3.00 -27.35
C ALA A 92 -3.16 3.53 -26.69
N ALA A 93 -2.47 2.72 -25.90
CA ALA A 93 -1.25 3.12 -25.22
C ALA A 93 -0.03 2.33 -25.74
N PRO A 94 1.15 2.94 -25.83
CA PRO A 94 2.38 2.21 -26.15
C PRO A 94 2.63 1.08 -25.16
N GLY A 95 2.87 -0.13 -25.68
CA GLY A 95 3.08 -1.32 -24.87
C GLY A 95 1.80 -2.04 -24.42
N SER A 96 0.61 -1.45 -24.59
CA SER A 96 -0.66 -2.15 -24.41
C SER A 96 -0.90 -3.14 -25.56
N THR A 97 -1.42 -4.31 -25.21
CA THR A 97 -1.85 -5.32 -26.19
C THR A 97 -3.24 -5.03 -26.75
N LEU A 98 -3.97 -4.04 -26.21
CA LEU A 98 -5.34 -3.70 -26.59
C LEU A 98 -5.39 -2.33 -27.24
N VAL A 99 -6.19 -2.20 -28.28
CA VAL A 99 -6.57 -0.95 -28.94
C VAL A 99 -8.07 -0.91 -29.05
N ASP A 100 -8.71 -0.03 -28.31
CA ASP A 100 -10.15 0.07 -28.17
C ASP A 100 -10.70 1.16 -29.05
N ALA A 101 -11.83 0.89 -29.66
CA ALA A 101 -12.49 1.85 -30.53
C ALA A 101 -14.01 1.63 -30.58
N ARG A 102 -14.70 2.69 -30.88
CA ARG A 102 -16.16 2.74 -30.99
C ARG A 102 -16.55 3.18 -32.38
N GLY A 103 -17.41 2.40 -33.04
CA GLY A 103 -17.82 2.70 -34.40
C GLY A 103 -19.18 2.11 -34.74
N THR A 104 -19.76 2.53 -35.87
CA THR A 104 -21.01 1.95 -36.37
C THR A 104 -20.78 0.58 -36.96
N VAL A 105 -21.82 -0.26 -37.06
CA VAL A 105 -21.80 -1.52 -37.79
C VAL A 105 -21.30 -1.33 -39.21
N ALA A 106 -21.75 -0.25 -39.89
CA ALA A 106 -21.27 0.06 -41.25
C ALA A 106 -19.74 0.31 -41.29
N ALA A 107 -19.19 0.96 -40.29
CA ALA A 107 -17.74 1.17 -40.18
C ALA A 107 -17.00 -0.13 -39.93
N VAL A 108 -17.54 -1.01 -39.09
CA VAL A 108 -16.99 -2.37 -38.80
C VAL A 108 -16.95 -3.19 -40.08
N GLU A 109 -18.08 -3.28 -40.83
CA GLU A 109 -18.18 -4.04 -42.09
C GLU A 109 -17.21 -3.52 -43.13
N ALA A 110 -17.08 -2.19 -43.26
CA ALA A 110 -16.17 -1.56 -44.22
C ALA A 110 -14.69 -1.78 -43.86
N ALA A 111 -14.34 -1.67 -42.58
CA ALA A 111 -12.95 -1.78 -42.12
C ALA A 111 -12.45 -3.25 -42.14
N LEU A 112 -13.32 -4.19 -41.79
CA LEU A 112 -12.97 -5.58 -41.53
C LEU A 112 -13.40 -6.53 -42.64
N HIS A 113 -14.06 -6.05 -43.69
CA HIS A 113 -14.55 -6.84 -44.81
C HIS A 113 -15.35 -8.07 -44.36
N THR A 114 -16.14 -7.96 -43.34
CA THR A 114 -17.09 -8.95 -42.83
C THR A 114 -18.48 -8.34 -42.77
N ARG A 115 -19.49 -9.13 -42.48
CA ARG A 115 -20.84 -8.66 -42.30
C ARG A 115 -21.39 -9.03 -40.94
N ILE A 116 -22.04 -8.10 -40.29
CA ILE A 116 -22.68 -8.29 -38.99
C ILE A 116 -24.17 -8.60 -39.22
N TRP A 117 -24.60 -9.69 -38.63
CA TRP A 117 -25.98 -10.16 -38.78
C TRP A 117 -26.65 -10.20 -37.42
N HIS A 118 -27.94 -9.92 -37.43
CA HIS A 118 -28.85 -10.15 -36.32
C HIS A 118 -29.31 -11.59 -36.32
N TYR A 119 -29.18 -12.27 -35.19
CA TYR A 119 -29.56 -13.66 -34.99
C TYR A 119 -30.60 -13.77 -33.88
N ARG A 120 -31.44 -14.83 -34.02
CA ARG A 120 -32.37 -15.27 -32.99
C ARG A 120 -32.24 -16.78 -32.80
N GLU A 121 -31.99 -17.22 -31.58
CA GLU A 121 -31.97 -18.64 -31.24
C GLU A 121 -33.38 -19.21 -31.02
N ALA A 122 -33.49 -20.53 -30.97
CA ALA A 122 -34.74 -21.21 -30.68
C ALA A 122 -35.29 -20.89 -29.28
N SER A 123 -34.42 -20.51 -28.33
CA SER A 123 -34.73 -20.02 -27.01
C SER A 123 -35.38 -18.62 -26.99
N GLY A 124 -35.31 -17.89 -28.11
CA GLY A 124 -35.73 -16.51 -28.25
C GLY A 124 -34.61 -15.50 -27.94
N HIS A 125 -33.43 -15.93 -27.58
CA HIS A 125 -32.28 -15.08 -27.38
C HIS A 125 -31.84 -14.41 -28.69
N GLU A 126 -31.70 -13.09 -28.66
CA GLU A 126 -31.29 -12.26 -29.80
C GLU A 126 -29.90 -11.68 -29.57
N PHE A 127 -29.06 -11.76 -30.62
CA PHE A 127 -27.69 -11.26 -30.60
C PHE A 127 -27.24 -10.85 -31.99
N PHE A 128 -26.16 -10.10 -32.08
CA PHE A 128 -25.48 -9.90 -33.36
C PHE A 128 -24.18 -10.73 -33.41
N ALA A 129 -23.76 -11.10 -34.60
CA ALA A 129 -22.47 -11.74 -34.85
C ALA A 129 -22.02 -11.60 -36.31
N ASN A 130 -20.72 -11.64 -36.53
CA ASN A 130 -20.14 -11.79 -37.86
C ASN A 130 -20.24 -13.24 -38.34
N ASP A 131 -20.50 -13.42 -39.64
CA ASP A 131 -20.64 -14.71 -40.25
C ASP A 131 -19.37 -15.20 -41.01
N THR A 132 -18.44 -14.27 -41.22
CA THR A 132 -17.17 -14.51 -41.91
C THR A 132 -16.03 -13.92 -41.11
N ALA A 133 -14.87 -14.56 -41.18
CA ALA A 133 -13.68 -14.05 -40.49
C ALA A 133 -13.31 -12.64 -40.98
N PRO A 134 -13.07 -11.69 -40.06
CA PRO A 134 -12.64 -10.37 -40.43
C PRO A 134 -11.34 -10.38 -41.20
N ALA A 135 -11.19 -9.46 -42.15
CA ALA A 135 -9.98 -9.36 -42.98
C ALA A 135 -9.33 -7.99 -42.81
N LEU A 136 -8.03 -8.00 -42.60
CA LEU A 136 -7.18 -6.82 -42.43
C LEU A 136 -6.07 -6.76 -43.46
N PRO A 137 -5.47 -5.59 -43.73
CA PRO A 137 -4.23 -5.50 -44.48
C PRO A 137 -3.18 -6.45 -43.91
N SER A 138 -2.43 -7.16 -44.80
CA SER A 138 -1.53 -8.24 -44.40
C SER A 138 -0.46 -7.79 -43.39
N SER A 139 0.04 -6.55 -43.52
CA SER A 139 1.01 -5.95 -42.58
C SER A 139 0.45 -5.78 -41.16
N LEU A 140 -0.83 -5.49 -41.03
CA LEU A 140 -1.49 -5.36 -39.74
C LEU A 140 -1.94 -6.72 -39.20
N ALA A 141 -2.55 -7.56 -40.04
CA ALA A 141 -3.02 -8.90 -39.65
C ALA A 141 -1.92 -9.79 -39.07
N ALA A 142 -0.67 -9.61 -39.50
CA ALA A 142 0.48 -10.33 -38.96
C ALA A 142 0.72 -10.00 -37.44
N ASN A 143 0.31 -8.81 -37.00
CA ASN A 143 0.51 -8.30 -35.63
C ASN A 143 -0.76 -8.39 -34.77
N ILE A 144 -1.90 -8.84 -35.32
CA ILE A 144 -3.17 -8.96 -34.59
C ILE A 144 -3.36 -10.40 -34.11
N THR A 145 -3.77 -10.57 -32.88
CA THR A 145 -4.17 -11.83 -32.26
C THR A 145 -5.66 -12.06 -32.46
N GLY A 146 -6.48 -11.03 -32.25
CA GLY A 146 -7.93 -11.11 -32.37
C GLY A 146 -8.56 -9.75 -32.67
N VAL A 147 -9.77 -9.80 -33.17
CA VAL A 147 -10.70 -8.67 -33.30
C VAL A 147 -11.92 -9.05 -32.49
N LEU A 148 -12.17 -8.31 -31.41
CA LEU A 148 -13.17 -8.64 -30.41
C LEU A 148 -14.29 -7.60 -30.43
N GLY A 149 -15.48 -7.97 -29.91
CA GLY A 149 -16.66 -7.13 -29.98
C GLY A 149 -17.46 -7.30 -31.29
N LEU A 150 -17.16 -8.32 -32.11
CA LEU A 150 -17.89 -8.62 -33.33
C LEU A 150 -19.19 -9.41 -33.10
N ASP A 151 -19.41 -9.85 -31.87
CA ASP A 151 -20.63 -10.49 -31.41
C ASP A 151 -20.91 -10.13 -29.94
N ASN A 152 -22.14 -10.37 -29.52
CA ASN A 152 -22.60 -10.25 -28.14
C ASN A 152 -23.45 -11.50 -27.75
N ARG A 153 -23.15 -12.63 -28.31
CA ARG A 153 -23.93 -13.86 -28.09
C ARG A 153 -23.79 -14.37 -26.66
N TYR A 154 -22.57 -14.36 -26.14
CA TYR A 154 -22.28 -14.84 -24.80
C TYR A 154 -21.81 -13.72 -23.91
N GLN A 155 -22.16 -13.83 -22.65
CA GLN A 155 -21.66 -12.98 -21.56
C GLN A 155 -21.03 -13.89 -20.53
N ARG A 156 -20.03 -13.39 -19.84
CA ARG A 156 -19.44 -14.08 -18.71
C ARG A 156 -20.52 -14.40 -17.69
N ARG A 157 -20.43 -15.58 -17.13
CA ARG A 157 -21.33 -16.03 -16.09
C ARG A 157 -20.54 -16.13 -14.81
N HIS A 158 -21.13 -15.64 -13.72
CA HIS A 158 -20.78 -16.16 -12.42
C HIS A 158 -21.43 -17.54 -12.31
N SER A 159 -20.78 -18.43 -11.64
CA SER A 159 -21.37 -19.72 -11.31
C SER A 159 -22.63 -19.46 -10.50
N PRO A 160 -23.73 -20.16 -10.78
CA PRO A 160 -24.97 -19.89 -10.11
C PRO A 160 -24.84 -20.20 -8.62
N VAL A 161 -24.48 -19.19 -7.87
CA VAL A 161 -24.52 -19.21 -6.42
C VAL A 161 -25.96 -19.45 -5.99
N GLN A 162 -26.29 -20.67 -5.61
CA GLN A 162 -27.63 -20.96 -5.06
C GLN A 162 -27.61 -20.65 -3.57
N PRO A 163 -28.26 -19.56 -3.17
CA PRO A 163 -28.51 -19.34 -1.76
C PRO A 163 -29.44 -20.46 -1.26
N ARG A 164 -28.86 -21.39 -0.55
CA ARG A 164 -29.71 -22.36 0.17
C ARG A 164 -30.26 -21.67 1.40
N VAL A 165 -31.52 -21.25 1.34
CA VAL A 165 -32.27 -20.92 2.56
C VAL A 165 -32.34 -22.21 3.36
N CYS A 166 -31.47 -22.38 4.33
CA CYS A 166 -31.53 -23.50 5.23
C CYS A 166 -32.72 -23.34 6.19
N PRO A 167 -33.75 -24.19 6.10
CA PRO A 167 -34.68 -24.32 7.23
C PRO A 167 -33.89 -24.74 8.48
N PRO A 168 -34.43 -24.49 9.70
CA PRO A 168 -33.73 -24.84 10.95
C PRO A 168 -33.32 -26.31 11.12
N THR A 169 -33.63 -27.16 10.13
CA THR A 169 -33.36 -28.61 10.11
C THR A 169 -32.24 -29.03 9.17
N CYS A 170 -31.54 -28.11 8.46
CA CYS A 170 -30.38 -28.48 7.68
C CYS A 170 -29.22 -28.86 8.61
N ALA A 171 -28.72 -30.08 8.49
CA ALA A 171 -27.45 -30.48 9.08
C ALA A 171 -26.33 -29.77 8.32
N GLY A 172 -25.83 -28.67 8.89
CA GLY A 172 -24.73 -27.84 8.33
C GLY A 172 -25.10 -26.36 8.40
N THR A 173 -24.65 -25.66 9.43
CA THR A 173 -24.51 -24.20 9.42
C THR A 173 -23.39 -23.82 8.48
N PRO A 174 -23.52 -22.73 7.69
CA PRO A 174 -22.40 -22.25 6.87
C PRO A 174 -21.22 -21.93 7.76
N TYR A 175 -20.02 -22.14 7.26
CA TYR A 175 -18.82 -21.87 8.03
C TYR A 175 -18.56 -20.38 8.20
N ALA A 176 -18.33 -19.99 9.44
CA ALA A 176 -17.93 -18.66 9.83
C ALA A 176 -16.43 -18.41 9.53
N PRO A 177 -15.97 -17.16 9.49
CA PRO A 177 -14.55 -16.82 9.24
C PRO A 177 -13.57 -17.58 10.13
N THR A 178 -13.85 -17.68 11.43
CA THR A 178 -12.97 -18.40 12.38
C THR A 178 -12.87 -19.89 12.08
N GLN A 179 -13.95 -20.50 11.64
CA GLN A 179 -14.02 -21.92 11.28
C GLN A 179 -13.18 -22.19 10.01
N LEU A 180 -13.36 -21.38 8.98
CA LEU A 180 -12.59 -21.46 7.73
C LEU A 180 -11.10 -21.26 7.98
N ARG A 181 -10.73 -20.20 8.72
CA ARG A 181 -9.32 -19.91 9.05
C ARG A 181 -8.69 -21.07 9.82
N THR A 182 -9.41 -21.68 10.74
CA THR A 182 -8.91 -22.84 11.51
C THR A 182 -8.82 -24.08 10.64
N GLY A 183 -9.87 -24.38 9.88
CA GLY A 183 -9.95 -25.53 8.99
C GLY A 183 -8.84 -25.56 7.93
N PHE A 184 -8.51 -24.41 7.35
CA PHE A 184 -7.42 -24.30 6.37
C PHE A 184 -6.03 -24.06 7.00
N GLY A 185 -5.90 -24.05 8.34
CA GLY A 185 -4.61 -23.94 9.02
C GLY A 185 -4.04 -22.51 9.09
N LEU A 186 -4.85 -21.47 8.87
CA LEU A 186 -4.43 -20.06 8.99
C LEU A 186 -4.29 -19.59 10.44
N THR A 187 -4.87 -20.33 11.39
CA THR A 187 -4.72 -20.09 12.84
C THR A 187 -3.62 -20.95 13.46
N THR A 188 -2.93 -21.75 12.66
CA THR A 188 -1.81 -22.60 13.08
C THR A 188 -0.48 -21.87 12.89
N ALA A 189 0.47 -22.09 13.82
CA ALA A 189 1.82 -21.52 13.65
C ALA A 189 2.45 -22.02 12.33
N PRO A 190 3.16 -21.16 11.58
CA PRO A 190 3.59 -19.81 11.93
C PRO A 190 2.61 -18.68 11.55
N LEU A 191 1.41 -18.99 11.10
CA LEU A 191 0.46 -18.01 10.53
C LEU A 191 -0.52 -17.40 11.56
N THR A 192 -0.51 -17.87 12.80
CA THR A 192 -1.54 -17.65 13.85
C THR A 192 -2.05 -16.20 13.96
N SER A 193 -1.20 -15.22 13.77
CA SER A 193 -1.55 -13.80 13.93
C SER A 193 -1.42 -13.00 12.64
N LEU A 194 -1.20 -13.67 11.52
CA LEU A 194 -1.13 -13.00 10.23
C LEU A 194 -2.55 -12.78 9.68
N THR A 195 -2.77 -11.60 9.18
CA THR A 195 -4.09 -11.14 8.68
C THR A 195 -4.04 -10.61 7.26
N GLY A 196 -2.89 -10.68 6.57
CA GLY A 196 -2.67 -10.04 5.28
C GLY A 196 -2.34 -8.54 5.36
N THR A 197 -2.08 -8.02 6.57
CA THR A 197 -1.76 -6.60 6.76
C THR A 197 -0.61 -6.15 5.86
N GLY A 198 -0.81 -5.02 5.15
CA GLY A 198 0.14 -4.47 4.20
C GLY A 198 0.15 -5.17 2.84
N GLN A 199 -0.78 -6.10 2.60
CA GLN A 199 -1.00 -6.74 1.31
C GLN A 199 -2.26 -6.19 0.64
N THR A 200 -2.27 -6.20 -0.69
CA THR A 200 -3.43 -5.87 -1.53
C THR A 200 -3.85 -7.09 -2.32
N VAL A 201 -5.14 -7.38 -2.36
CA VAL A 201 -5.74 -8.41 -3.19
C VAL A 201 -6.63 -7.73 -4.23
N GLY A 202 -6.45 -8.08 -5.50
CA GLY A 202 -7.27 -7.61 -6.60
C GLY A 202 -8.44 -8.56 -6.86
N LEU A 203 -9.58 -8.01 -7.23
CA LEU A 203 -10.78 -8.75 -7.54
C LEU A 203 -11.39 -8.20 -8.83
N LEU A 204 -11.62 -9.05 -9.83
CA LEU A 204 -12.36 -8.70 -11.03
C LEU A 204 -13.83 -8.97 -10.80
N GLU A 205 -14.68 -7.95 -11.04
CA GLU A 205 -16.11 -8.05 -10.96
C GLU A 205 -16.81 -7.47 -12.19
N LEU A 206 -17.91 -8.10 -12.56
CA LEU A 206 -18.75 -7.67 -13.68
C LEU A 206 -20.13 -7.23 -13.19
N ASP A 207 -20.26 -7.04 -11.89
CA ASP A 207 -21.39 -6.50 -11.18
C ASP A 207 -20.92 -5.65 -10.01
N ASP A 208 -21.84 -4.99 -9.31
CA ASP A 208 -21.57 -4.08 -8.19
C ASP A 208 -21.95 -4.76 -6.85
N PHE A 209 -21.57 -4.18 -5.72
CA PHE A 209 -21.91 -4.63 -4.36
C PHE A 209 -22.43 -3.50 -3.49
N GLN A 210 -23.10 -3.87 -2.38
CA GLN A 210 -23.55 -2.90 -1.39
C GLN A 210 -22.62 -2.84 -0.19
N GLN A 211 -22.01 -1.70 0.07
CA GLN A 211 -21.18 -1.48 1.26
C GLN A 211 -21.94 -1.79 2.56
N ALA A 212 -23.25 -1.61 2.57
CA ALA A 212 -24.07 -1.94 3.73
C ALA A 212 -24.08 -3.44 4.07
N ASN A 213 -23.99 -4.32 3.07
CA ASN A 213 -23.89 -5.76 3.26
C ASN A 213 -22.52 -6.15 3.80
N ILE A 214 -21.45 -5.58 3.27
CA ILE A 214 -20.08 -5.76 3.79
C ILE A 214 -20.02 -5.31 5.27
N ASN A 215 -20.58 -4.16 5.61
CA ASN A 215 -20.65 -3.69 7.00
C ASN A 215 -21.49 -4.62 7.89
N GLY A 216 -22.55 -5.23 7.33
CA GLY A 216 -23.36 -6.24 7.99
C GLY A 216 -22.57 -7.50 8.32
N TYR A 217 -21.73 -7.95 7.41
CA TYR A 217 -20.80 -9.05 7.60
C TYR A 217 -19.78 -8.77 8.69
N ASP A 218 -19.09 -7.63 8.60
CA ASP A 218 -18.11 -7.19 9.61
C ASP A 218 -18.71 -7.17 11.01
N THR A 219 -19.90 -6.60 11.13
CA THR A 219 -20.64 -6.54 12.40
C THR A 219 -21.00 -7.93 12.92
N SER A 220 -21.46 -8.82 12.03
CA SER A 220 -21.90 -10.17 12.39
C SER A 220 -20.77 -11.03 12.96
N TYR A 221 -19.54 -10.81 12.47
CA TYR A 221 -18.36 -11.59 12.85
C TYR A 221 -17.31 -10.83 13.64
N SER A 222 -17.59 -9.57 14.00
CA SER A 222 -16.65 -8.71 14.72
C SER A 222 -15.31 -8.58 13.98
N LEU A 223 -15.35 -8.51 12.67
CA LEU A 223 -14.19 -8.26 11.82
C LEU A 223 -13.84 -6.77 11.84
N PRO A 224 -12.59 -6.41 11.51
CA PRO A 224 -12.23 -5.01 11.28
C PRO A 224 -13.11 -4.43 10.16
N PRO A 225 -13.57 -3.16 10.26
CA PRO A 225 -14.38 -2.56 9.19
C PRO A 225 -13.64 -2.55 7.86
N LEU A 226 -14.27 -3.05 6.80
CA LEU A 226 -13.74 -3.09 5.45
C LEU A 226 -14.47 -2.09 4.56
N THR A 227 -13.70 -1.27 3.84
CA THR A 227 -14.19 -0.48 2.70
C THR A 227 -13.33 -0.86 1.50
N PRO A 228 -13.81 -1.76 0.61
CA PRO A 228 -13.09 -2.12 -0.60
C PRO A 228 -12.84 -0.88 -1.46
N GLN A 229 -11.64 -0.81 -2.05
CA GLN A 229 -11.33 0.23 -3.02
C GLN A 229 -11.93 -0.16 -4.38
N ARG A 230 -12.63 0.77 -5.03
CA ARG A 230 -13.27 0.52 -6.33
C ARG A 230 -12.48 1.15 -7.47
N GLU A 231 -12.19 0.38 -8.48
CA GLU A 231 -11.70 0.83 -9.78
C GLU A 231 -12.76 0.54 -10.85
N VAL A 232 -13.46 1.59 -11.26
CA VAL A 232 -14.55 1.48 -12.26
C VAL A 232 -13.93 1.55 -13.65
N VAL A 233 -13.98 0.44 -14.39
CA VAL A 233 -13.42 0.27 -15.74
C VAL A 233 -14.52 0.48 -16.77
N ASP A 234 -14.29 1.29 -17.81
CA ASP A 234 -15.22 1.58 -18.92
C ASP A 234 -16.63 2.01 -18.50
N GLY A 235 -16.73 2.67 -17.38
CA GLY A 235 -18.03 3.10 -16.82
C GLY A 235 -18.71 2.04 -15.96
N GLY A 236 -18.09 0.89 -15.78
CA GLY A 236 -18.49 -0.14 -14.85
C GLY A 236 -19.73 -0.95 -15.23
N PRO A 237 -20.13 -1.84 -14.32
CA PRO A 237 -21.33 -2.64 -14.47
C PRO A 237 -22.59 -1.79 -14.23
N VAL A 238 -23.75 -2.39 -14.51
CA VAL A 238 -25.04 -1.81 -14.11
C VAL A 238 -25.10 -1.80 -12.59
N PRO A 239 -25.54 -0.69 -11.97
CA PRO A 239 -25.56 -0.60 -10.50
C PRO A 239 -26.27 -1.79 -9.83
N ALA A 240 -25.72 -2.25 -8.74
CA ALA A 240 -26.15 -3.43 -7.94
C ALA A 240 -27.63 -3.47 -7.58
N ILE A 241 -28.29 -2.32 -7.47
CA ILE A 241 -29.70 -2.18 -7.13
C ILE A 241 -30.64 -2.96 -8.09
N THR A 242 -30.19 -3.32 -9.27
CA THR A 242 -31.01 -3.97 -10.30
C THR A 242 -30.45 -5.29 -10.83
N ASN A 243 -29.27 -5.70 -10.39
CA ASN A 243 -28.53 -6.82 -10.98
C ASN A 243 -28.44 -8.02 -10.01
N PRO A 244 -28.67 -9.26 -10.49
CA PRO A 244 -28.59 -10.47 -9.67
C PRO A 244 -27.13 -10.90 -9.33
N GLY A 245 -26.11 -10.36 -10.00
CA GLY A 245 -24.71 -10.70 -9.77
C GLY A 245 -24.10 -10.07 -8.50
N GLU A 246 -24.78 -9.13 -7.85
CA GLU A 246 -24.37 -8.54 -6.56
C GLU A 246 -23.97 -9.58 -5.50
N ILE A 247 -24.69 -10.71 -5.47
CA ILE A 247 -24.44 -11.81 -4.53
C ILE A 247 -23.04 -12.40 -4.73
N GLU A 248 -22.59 -12.51 -5.99
CA GLU A 248 -21.27 -13.01 -6.33
C GLU A 248 -20.18 -12.07 -5.82
N VAL A 249 -20.34 -10.77 -6.09
CA VAL A 249 -19.38 -9.76 -5.66
C VAL A 249 -19.24 -9.73 -4.14
N GLU A 250 -20.37 -9.81 -3.43
CA GLU A 250 -20.38 -9.85 -1.96
C GLU A 250 -19.77 -11.15 -1.42
N LEU A 251 -20.02 -12.30 -2.05
CA LEU A 251 -19.37 -13.57 -1.72
C LEU A 251 -17.85 -13.44 -1.79
N ASP A 252 -17.34 -12.94 -2.89
CA ASP A 252 -15.90 -12.86 -3.16
C ASP A 252 -15.21 -11.91 -2.18
N ILE A 253 -15.76 -10.71 -1.96
CA ILE A 253 -15.24 -9.74 -1.00
C ILE A 253 -15.24 -10.30 0.42
N GLU A 254 -16.35 -10.92 0.84
CA GLU A 254 -16.49 -11.40 2.21
C GLU A 254 -15.64 -12.64 2.49
N VAL A 255 -15.45 -13.53 1.51
CA VAL A 255 -14.51 -14.65 1.64
C VAL A 255 -13.07 -14.15 1.74
N MET A 256 -12.66 -13.17 0.93
CA MET A 256 -11.35 -12.54 1.05
C MET A 256 -11.16 -11.93 2.44
N HIS A 257 -12.13 -11.18 2.89
CA HIS A 257 -12.08 -10.52 4.21
C HIS A 257 -12.12 -11.51 5.37
N ALA A 258 -12.87 -12.58 5.24
CA ALA A 258 -12.90 -13.67 6.22
C ALA A 258 -11.53 -14.30 6.45
N LEU A 259 -10.80 -14.56 5.36
CA LEU A 259 -9.52 -15.27 5.43
C LEU A 259 -8.34 -14.34 5.68
N ALA A 260 -8.35 -13.13 5.11
CA ALA A 260 -7.29 -12.13 5.23
C ALA A 260 -7.81 -10.76 5.72
N PRO A 261 -8.31 -10.66 6.96
CA PRO A 261 -9.04 -9.48 7.45
C PRO A 261 -8.21 -8.20 7.58
N GLY A 262 -6.92 -8.24 7.36
CA GLY A 262 -6.04 -7.08 7.35
C GLY A 262 -5.51 -6.70 5.96
N ALA A 263 -5.89 -7.44 4.92
CA ALA A 263 -5.54 -7.10 3.54
C ALA A 263 -6.45 -5.99 2.99
N SER A 264 -5.90 -5.16 2.12
CA SER A 264 -6.70 -4.24 1.31
C SER A 264 -7.31 -4.98 0.12
N ILE A 265 -8.58 -4.75 -0.18
CA ILE A 265 -9.26 -5.33 -1.34
C ILE A 265 -9.47 -4.24 -2.38
N LEU A 266 -9.01 -4.47 -3.59
CA LEU A 266 -9.16 -3.58 -4.75
C LEU A 266 -10.08 -4.29 -5.76
N VAL A 267 -11.29 -3.77 -5.91
CA VAL A 267 -12.33 -4.32 -6.78
C VAL A 267 -12.32 -3.59 -8.11
N PHE A 268 -12.02 -4.31 -9.18
CA PHE A 268 -12.07 -3.82 -10.56
C PHE A 268 -13.43 -4.18 -11.14
N GLU A 269 -14.26 -3.17 -11.33
CA GLU A 269 -15.65 -3.31 -11.77
C GLU A 269 -15.77 -2.91 -13.25
N GLY A 270 -15.94 -3.88 -14.13
CA GLY A 270 -16.07 -3.67 -15.58
C GLY A 270 -17.42 -4.09 -16.16
N PRO A 271 -17.75 -3.65 -17.38
CA PRO A 271 -18.95 -4.12 -18.06
C PRO A 271 -18.82 -5.58 -18.49
N ASN A 272 -19.89 -6.35 -18.34
CA ASN A 272 -19.94 -7.75 -18.77
C ASN A 272 -20.10 -7.84 -20.29
N SER A 273 -19.04 -7.53 -20.97
CA SER A 273 -18.86 -7.69 -22.43
C SER A 273 -17.45 -8.17 -22.70
N THR A 274 -17.20 -8.80 -23.87
CA THR A 274 -15.87 -9.28 -24.23
C THR A 274 -14.80 -8.20 -24.12
N THR A 275 -15.06 -6.99 -24.62
CA THR A 275 -14.12 -5.87 -24.56
C THR A 275 -13.93 -5.36 -23.13
N GLY A 276 -15.03 -5.17 -22.38
CA GLY A 276 -14.97 -4.68 -21.00
C GLY A 276 -14.24 -5.64 -20.06
N VAL A 277 -14.42 -6.96 -20.21
CA VAL A 277 -13.69 -7.97 -19.43
C VAL A 277 -12.19 -7.89 -19.69
N ASN A 278 -11.79 -7.79 -20.96
CA ASN A 278 -10.39 -7.68 -21.34
C ASN A 278 -9.77 -6.39 -20.81
N ASP A 279 -10.50 -5.27 -20.83
CA ASP A 279 -10.06 -4.00 -20.29
C ASP A 279 -9.93 -4.07 -18.78
N THR A 280 -10.83 -4.78 -18.10
CA THR A 280 -10.75 -4.99 -16.66
C THR A 280 -9.51 -5.80 -16.29
N TYR A 281 -9.22 -6.92 -16.95
CA TYR A 281 -7.95 -7.63 -16.75
C TYR A 281 -6.75 -6.78 -17.13
N GLY A 282 -6.84 -6.01 -18.21
CA GLY A 282 -5.80 -5.05 -18.62
C GLY A 282 -5.49 -4.03 -17.53
N CYS A 283 -6.53 -3.52 -16.85
CA CYS A 283 -6.39 -2.63 -15.69
C CYS A 283 -5.70 -3.30 -14.50
N MET A 284 -6.07 -4.52 -14.16
CA MET A 284 -5.45 -5.27 -13.06
C MET A 284 -3.96 -5.53 -13.30
N VAL A 285 -3.56 -5.68 -14.55
CA VAL A 285 -2.18 -6.05 -14.91
C VAL A 285 -1.30 -4.84 -15.24
N ASN A 286 -1.85 -3.82 -15.88
CA ASN A 286 -1.11 -2.63 -16.31
C ASN A 286 -2.00 -1.38 -16.31
N PRO A 287 -2.41 -0.89 -15.14
CA PRO A 287 -3.33 0.25 -15.03
C PRO A 287 -2.78 1.53 -15.67
N ALA A 288 -1.48 1.76 -15.60
CA ALA A 288 -0.85 2.97 -16.13
C ALA A 288 -0.87 3.07 -17.67
N ALA A 289 -1.01 1.95 -18.37
CA ALA A 289 -1.07 1.90 -19.83
C ALA A 289 -2.50 1.69 -20.36
N ASN A 290 -3.50 1.63 -19.50
CA ASN A 290 -4.89 1.40 -19.89
C ASN A 290 -5.75 2.64 -19.59
N ALA A 291 -6.25 3.30 -20.66
CA ALA A 291 -7.12 4.47 -20.54
C ALA A 291 -8.51 4.14 -19.98
N ALA A 292 -8.87 2.86 -19.94
CA ALA A 292 -10.11 2.38 -19.31
C ALA A 292 -10.04 2.41 -17.77
N CYS A 293 -8.87 2.72 -17.16
CA CYS A 293 -8.64 2.81 -15.71
C CYS A 293 -8.48 4.27 -15.23
N PRO A 294 -9.47 5.14 -15.32
CA PRO A 294 -9.30 6.58 -15.12
C PRO A 294 -8.96 6.97 -13.69
N ASN A 295 -9.29 6.14 -12.70
CA ASN A 295 -9.14 6.45 -11.28
C ASN A 295 -7.86 5.84 -10.66
N HIS A 296 -7.14 5.02 -11.41
CA HIS A 296 -5.98 4.30 -10.89
C HIS A 296 -4.67 5.10 -11.02
N ALA A 297 -4.67 6.31 -10.45
CA ALA A 297 -3.57 7.27 -10.56
C ALA A 297 -2.22 6.81 -9.99
N GLY A 298 -2.19 5.73 -9.21
CA GLY A 298 -0.98 5.20 -8.57
C GLY A 298 -0.30 4.06 -9.33
N GLY A 299 -0.93 3.48 -10.35
CA GLY A 299 -0.39 2.31 -11.06
C GLY A 299 -0.16 1.08 -10.18
N ILE A 300 -0.90 0.93 -9.08
CA ILE A 300 -0.74 -0.18 -8.13
C ILE A 300 -1.31 -1.45 -8.76
N THR A 301 -0.49 -2.48 -8.87
CA THR A 301 -0.92 -3.82 -9.23
C THR A 301 -0.98 -4.69 -8.00
N ALA A 302 -2.07 -5.42 -7.80
CA ALA A 302 -2.18 -6.36 -6.69
C ALA A 302 -1.31 -7.61 -6.97
N PRO A 303 -0.50 -8.08 -6.02
CA PRO A 303 0.32 -9.28 -6.20
C PRO A 303 -0.49 -10.57 -6.22
N SER A 304 -1.73 -10.55 -5.74
CA SER A 304 -2.68 -11.66 -5.73
C SER A 304 -4.03 -11.20 -6.22
N ASN A 305 -4.62 -11.94 -7.16
CA ASN A 305 -5.85 -11.54 -7.83
C ASN A 305 -6.80 -12.73 -7.93
N SER A 306 -8.10 -12.45 -7.93
CA SER A 306 -9.17 -13.41 -8.10
C SER A 306 -10.15 -12.99 -9.18
N THR A 307 -10.81 -13.97 -9.76
CA THR A 307 -12.00 -13.81 -10.59
C THR A 307 -12.90 -15.04 -10.47
N SER A 308 -14.18 -14.78 -10.37
CA SER A 308 -15.22 -15.81 -10.34
C SER A 308 -16.05 -15.86 -11.61
N TRP A 309 -15.83 -14.89 -12.50
CA TRP A 309 -16.53 -14.77 -13.77
C TRP A 309 -15.83 -15.53 -14.88
N GLY A 310 -16.48 -16.56 -15.35
CA GLY A 310 -15.95 -17.44 -16.39
C GLY A 310 -16.85 -17.58 -17.62
N GLU A 311 -16.33 -18.22 -18.64
CA GLU A 311 -17.07 -18.67 -19.81
C GLU A 311 -16.46 -19.96 -20.31
N CYS A 312 -17.31 -20.92 -20.71
CA CYS A 312 -16.79 -22.17 -21.24
C CYS A 312 -16.03 -21.94 -22.55
N GLU A 313 -14.93 -22.67 -22.74
CA GLU A 313 -14.00 -22.43 -23.87
C GLU A 313 -14.66 -22.41 -25.26
N PRO A 314 -15.58 -23.32 -25.62
CA PRO A 314 -16.25 -23.25 -26.93
C PRO A 314 -16.97 -21.94 -27.23
N ASN A 315 -17.55 -21.31 -26.20
CA ASN A 315 -18.26 -20.04 -26.32
C ASN A 315 -17.31 -18.86 -26.44
N GLN A 316 -16.23 -18.87 -25.65
CA GLN A 316 -15.20 -17.84 -25.69
C GLN A 316 -14.49 -17.76 -27.04
N GLY A 317 -14.13 -18.90 -27.58
CA GLY A 317 -13.42 -18.99 -28.87
C GLY A 317 -11.93 -18.61 -28.79
N PRO A 318 -11.18 -18.93 -29.88
CA PRO A 318 -9.72 -18.83 -29.85
C PRO A 318 -9.18 -17.38 -29.87
N ALA A 319 -9.92 -16.44 -30.45
CA ALA A 319 -9.46 -15.03 -30.50
C ALA A 319 -9.36 -14.42 -29.10
N GLU A 320 -10.39 -14.60 -28.30
CA GLU A 320 -10.41 -14.11 -26.93
C GLU A 320 -9.47 -14.90 -26.03
N THR A 321 -9.41 -16.23 -26.16
CA THR A 321 -8.44 -17.07 -25.44
C THR A 321 -7.01 -16.57 -25.63
N ASN A 322 -6.63 -16.25 -26.87
CA ASN A 322 -5.29 -15.72 -27.16
C ASN A 322 -5.07 -14.30 -26.62
N THR A 323 -6.12 -13.47 -26.59
CA THR A 323 -6.06 -12.12 -26.04
C THR A 323 -5.83 -12.16 -24.53
N LEU A 324 -6.63 -12.94 -23.81
CA LEU A 324 -6.46 -13.15 -22.37
C LEU A 324 -5.11 -13.78 -22.04
N GLY A 325 -4.66 -14.76 -22.83
CA GLY A 325 -3.37 -15.40 -22.67
C GLY A 325 -2.17 -14.44 -22.82
N ALA A 326 -2.33 -13.33 -23.56
CA ALA A 326 -1.33 -12.28 -23.62
C ALA A 326 -1.33 -11.43 -22.35
N ILE A 327 -2.50 -11.11 -21.80
CA ILE A 327 -2.66 -10.33 -20.56
C ILE A 327 -2.13 -11.14 -19.37
N PHE A 328 -2.51 -12.41 -19.22
CA PHE A 328 -2.04 -13.26 -18.13
C PHE A 328 -0.56 -13.63 -18.23
N ALA A 329 0.01 -13.71 -19.44
CA ALA A 329 1.46 -13.84 -19.59
C ALA A 329 2.21 -12.58 -19.07
N GLN A 330 1.64 -11.41 -19.25
CA GLN A 330 2.16 -10.18 -18.63
C GLN A 330 2.07 -10.27 -17.11
N ALA A 331 0.92 -10.63 -16.54
CA ALA A 331 0.72 -10.81 -15.11
C ALA A 331 1.76 -11.77 -14.50
N ALA A 332 1.95 -12.94 -15.12
CA ALA A 332 2.93 -13.94 -14.69
C ALA A 332 4.36 -13.40 -14.71
N ALA A 333 4.74 -12.65 -15.76
CA ALA A 333 6.06 -12.02 -15.85
C ALA A 333 6.28 -10.92 -14.82
N GLN A 334 5.20 -10.30 -14.33
CA GLN A 334 5.18 -9.27 -13.28
C GLN A 334 5.03 -9.86 -11.87
N GLY A 335 4.91 -11.19 -11.75
CA GLY A 335 4.78 -11.85 -10.45
C GLY A 335 3.41 -11.66 -9.80
N GLN A 336 2.37 -11.51 -10.60
CA GLN A 336 0.99 -11.51 -10.13
C GLN A 336 0.42 -12.92 -10.19
N SER A 337 -0.18 -13.40 -9.10
CA SER A 337 -1.01 -14.60 -9.10
C SER A 337 -2.42 -14.22 -9.55
N PHE A 338 -3.01 -15.03 -10.42
CA PHE A 338 -4.43 -14.99 -10.77
C PHE A 338 -5.06 -16.35 -10.43
N PHE A 339 -6.11 -16.33 -9.62
CA PHE A 339 -6.92 -17.48 -9.26
C PHE A 339 -8.29 -17.31 -9.89
N ALA A 340 -8.74 -18.35 -10.57
CA ALA A 340 -10.04 -18.34 -11.26
C ALA A 340 -10.86 -19.56 -10.87
N ALA A 341 -12.16 -19.34 -10.64
CA ALA A 341 -13.11 -20.42 -10.48
C ALA A 341 -13.09 -21.36 -11.69
N SER A 342 -13.10 -22.67 -11.46
CA SER A 342 -13.03 -23.68 -12.54
C SER A 342 -14.39 -24.05 -13.11
N GLY A 343 -15.46 -23.45 -12.60
CA GLY A 343 -16.83 -23.72 -13.00
C GLY A 343 -17.62 -24.55 -11.99
N ASP A 344 -18.94 -24.46 -12.06
CA ASP A 344 -19.87 -25.03 -11.06
C ASP A 344 -20.86 -26.05 -11.63
N THR A 345 -20.68 -26.47 -12.88
CA THR A 345 -21.61 -27.41 -13.53
C THR A 345 -20.98 -28.77 -13.79
N GLY A 346 -20.04 -29.15 -12.93
CA GLY A 346 -19.28 -30.37 -13.07
C GLY A 346 -18.37 -30.35 -14.28
N ALA A 347 -18.21 -31.45 -15.00
CA ALA A 347 -17.43 -31.47 -16.23
C ALA A 347 -18.12 -30.80 -17.43
N TYR A 348 -19.31 -30.24 -17.26
CA TYR A 348 -20.17 -29.69 -18.32
C TYR A 348 -20.28 -28.17 -18.26
N ASP A 349 -19.16 -27.47 -18.28
CA ASP A 349 -19.16 -26.01 -18.05
C ASP A 349 -19.90 -25.19 -19.12
N CYS A 350 -20.18 -25.77 -20.31
CA CYS A 350 -21.10 -25.17 -21.27
C CYS A 350 -22.60 -25.45 -21.00
N TYR A 351 -22.96 -25.96 -19.81
CA TYR A 351 -24.38 -26.23 -19.52
C TYR A 351 -25.27 -25.01 -19.87
N PRO A 352 -26.44 -25.17 -20.52
CA PRO A 352 -27.17 -26.44 -20.70
C PRO A 352 -26.72 -27.32 -21.87
N ASP A 353 -25.66 -26.98 -22.60
CA ASP A 353 -25.08 -27.88 -23.59
C ASP A 353 -24.29 -29.01 -22.90
N THR A 354 -24.84 -30.22 -22.96
CA THR A 354 -24.22 -31.44 -22.41
C THR A 354 -23.71 -32.36 -23.50
N SER A 355 -23.56 -31.90 -24.76
CA SER A 355 -23.06 -32.69 -25.88
C SER A 355 -21.59 -33.07 -25.76
N GLY A 356 -20.85 -32.41 -24.91
CA GLY A 356 -19.45 -32.67 -24.55
C GLY A 356 -19.10 -32.23 -23.13
N ILE A 357 -17.86 -32.47 -22.77
CA ILE A 357 -17.28 -31.96 -21.50
C ILE A 357 -16.24 -30.92 -21.85
N TRP A 358 -16.34 -29.79 -21.20
CA TRP A 358 -15.48 -28.63 -21.40
C TRP A 358 -15.08 -28.00 -20.11
N VAL A 359 -14.11 -27.10 -20.15
CA VAL A 359 -13.59 -26.34 -19.02
C VAL A 359 -13.87 -24.86 -19.18
N ASP A 360 -13.84 -24.16 -18.07
CA ASP A 360 -14.03 -22.73 -18.00
C ASP A 360 -12.73 -21.95 -18.27
N SER A 361 -12.87 -20.78 -18.86
CA SER A 361 -11.85 -19.76 -19.01
C SER A 361 -12.23 -18.55 -18.13
N PRO A 362 -11.26 -17.94 -17.39
CA PRO A 362 -9.82 -18.05 -17.59
C PRO A 362 -9.13 -19.18 -16.79
N ALA A 363 -9.81 -20.03 -16.04
CA ALA A 363 -9.19 -21.11 -15.27
C ALA A 363 -8.32 -22.06 -16.13
N SER A 364 -8.66 -22.19 -17.41
CA SER A 364 -7.91 -23.01 -18.38
C SER A 364 -6.69 -22.32 -19.00
N ASP A 365 -6.46 -21.01 -18.73
CA ASP A 365 -5.25 -20.32 -19.22
C ASP A 365 -4.00 -20.87 -18.50
N PRO A 366 -2.90 -21.13 -19.23
CA PRO A 366 -1.66 -21.62 -18.64
C PRO A 366 -1.02 -20.71 -17.57
N ASN A 367 -1.36 -19.42 -17.53
CA ASN A 367 -0.82 -18.45 -16.59
C ASN A 367 -1.82 -18.07 -15.47
N VAL A 368 -2.92 -18.80 -15.37
CA VAL A 368 -3.95 -18.67 -14.35
C VAL A 368 -4.03 -19.96 -13.54
N THR A 369 -4.30 -19.85 -12.25
CA THR A 369 -4.53 -20.99 -11.37
C THR A 369 -6.02 -21.30 -11.32
N GLY A 370 -6.43 -22.42 -11.90
CA GLY A 370 -7.81 -22.90 -11.80
C GLY A 370 -8.09 -23.49 -10.43
N VAL A 371 -9.17 -23.05 -9.81
CA VAL A 371 -9.58 -23.48 -8.46
C VAL A 371 -10.89 -24.28 -8.55
N GLY A 372 -10.81 -25.58 -8.24
CA GLY A 372 -11.93 -26.51 -8.16
C GLY A 372 -12.65 -26.48 -6.81
N GLY A 373 -13.69 -27.28 -6.73
CA GLY A 373 -14.60 -27.32 -5.60
C GLY A 373 -14.52 -28.63 -4.77
N THR A 374 -14.53 -28.48 -3.46
CA THR A 374 -14.65 -29.58 -2.50
C THR A 374 -15.86 -29.41 -1.60
N LYS A 375 -16.16 -30.47 -0.86
CA LYS A 375 -17.06 -30.45 0.30
C LYS A 375 -16.25 -30.67 1.56
N LEU A 376 -16.10 -29.62 2.36
CA LEU A 376 -15.29 -29.60 3.58
C LEU A 376 -16.07 -30.11 4.79
N PHE A 377 -15.42 -30.94 5.61
CA PHE A 377 -15.90 -31.33 6.92
C PHE A 377 -14.88 -30.94 7.97
N LEU A 378 -15.33 -30.29 9.05
CA LEU A 378 -14.51 -29.88 10.17
C LEU A 378 -14.79 -30.71 11.41
N ASN A 379 -13.78 -30.87 12.26
CA ASN A 379 -13.94 -31.41 13.60
C ASN A 379 -14.71 -30.42 14.52
N PRO A 380 -15.22 -30.86 15.68
CA PRO A 380 -15.91 -29.95 16.61
C PRO A 380 -15.08 -28.78 17.12
N ASP A 381 -13.77 -28.88 17.06
CA ASP A 381 -12.81 -27.79 17.39
C ASP A 381 -12.45 -26.91 16.18
N ASN A 382 -13.18 -27.08 15.07
CA ASN A 382 -13.00 -26.43 13.78
C ASN A 382 -11.71 -26.78 13.04
N THR A 383 -10.91 -27.73 13.50
CA THR A 383 -9.77 -28.24 12.73
C THR A 383 -10.25 -29.07 11.53
N TYR A 384 -9.41 -29.16 10.52
CA TYR A 384 -9.67 -29.98 9.33
C TYR A 384 -9.96 -31.43 9.72
N ASN A 385 -11.04 -32.00 9.18
CA ASN A 385 -11.36 -33.42 9.33
C ASN A 385 -11.15 -34.17 8.00
N SER A 386 -11.93 -33.83 6.98
CA SER A 386 -11.85 -34.50 5.69
C SER A 386 -12.51 -33.64 4.60
N GLU A 387 -12.25 -33.99 3.34
CA GLU A 387 -12.96 -33.43 2.18
C GLU A 387 -13.30 -34.53 1.18
N THR A 388 -14.35 -34.28 0.38
CA THR A 388 -14.65 -34.99 -0.85
C THR A 388 -14.71 -33.98 -1.99
N ALA A 389 -14.51 -34.42 -3.24
CA ALA A 389 -14.85 -33.57 -4.37
C ALA A 389 -16.30 -33.09 -4.26
N TRP A 390 -16.58 -31.86 -4.64
CA TRP A 390 -17.94 -31.37 -4.73
C TRP A 390 -18.66 -32.08 -5.88
N PRO A 391 -19.60 -33.02 -5.58
CA PRO A 391 -20.20 -33.87 -6.60
C PRO A 391 -21.22 -33.07 -7.42
N ARG A 392 -21.38 -33.44 -8.67
CA ARG A 392 -22.43 -32.87 -9.50
C ARG A 392 -23.79 -33.43 -9.07
N GLU A 393 -24.60 -32.58 -8.47
CA GLU A 393 -25.94 -32.90 -7.97
C GLU A 393 -26.94 -33.09 -9.13
N PRO A 394 -27.54 -34.26 -9.33
CA PRO A 394 -28.36 -34.55 -10.51
C PRO A 394 -29.58 -33.65 -10.72
N GLN A 395 -30.12 -33.08 -9.65
CA GLN A 395 -31.34 -32.22 -9.69
C GLN A 395 -31.00 -30.74 -9.74
N LEU A 396 -29.79 -30.34 -9.32
CA LEU A 396 -29.34 -28.94 -9.27
C LEU A 396 -28.32 -28.64 -10.33
N TYR A 397 -27.72 -29.68 -10.91
CA TYR A 397 -26.66 -29.61 -11.94
C TYR A 397 -25.37 -28.89 -11.50
N TYR A 398 -25.15 -28.75 -10.19
CA TYR A 398 -23.98 -28.10 -9.60
C TYR A 398 -22.94 -29.11 -9.15
N GLY A 399 -21.67 -28.76 -9.31
CA GLY A 399 -20.52 -29.54 -8.89
C GLY A 399 -19.22 -28.94 -9.42
N SER A 400 -18.07 -29.41 -8.90
CA SER A 400 -16.75 -28.92 -9.28
C SER A 400 -16.50 -28.96 -10.77
N GLY A 401 -16.21 -27.83 -11.41
CA GLY A 401 -15.71 -27.74 -12.78
C GLY A 401 -14.32 -28.35 -12.91
N GLY A 402 -14.03 -28.87 -14.10
CA GLY A 402 -12.70 -29.41 -14.39
C GLY A 402 -12.66 -30.34 -15.58
N GLY A 403 -11.46 -30.55 -16.12
CA GLY A 403 -11.24 -31.37 -17.31
C GLY A 403 -10.03 -30.92 -18.13
N LYS A 404 -10.20 -30.88 -19.45
CA LYS A 404 -9.14 -30.65 -20.44
C LYS A 404 -9.48 -29.45 -21.32
N SER A 405 -8.57 -28.52 -21.43
CA SER A 405 -8.68 -27.39 -22.36
C SER A 405 -8.67 -27.89 -23.81
N ILE A 406 -9.48 -27.26 -24.66
CA ILE A 406 -9.46 -27.47 -26.11
C ILE A 406 -8.57 -26.47 -26.85
N PHE A 407 -8.17 -25.37 -26.20
CA PHE A 407 -7.35 -24.32 -26.80
C PHE A 407 -5.92 -24.32 -26.29
N SER A 408 -5.70 -24.67 -25.01
CA SER A 408 -4.42 -24.57 -24.38
C SER A 408 -3.68 -25.92 -24.33
N SER A 409 -2.44 -25.93 -24.79
CA SER A 409 -1.54 -27.06 -24.60
C SER A 409 -1.06 -27.16 -23.16
N LYS A 410 -0.73 -28.34 -22.69
CA LYS A 410 -0.16 -28.60 -21.40
C LYS A 410 1.15 -27.81 -21.21
N PRO A 411 1.21 -26.88 -20.23
CA PRO A 411 2.44 -26.14 -19.96
C PRO A 411 3.53 -27.03 -19.37
N SER A 412 4.78 -26.59 -19.48
CA SER A 412 5.95 -27.37 -19.06
C SER A 412 5.99 -27.64 -17.55
N TRP A 413 5.42 -26.75 -16.75
CA TRP A 413 5.35 -26.88 -15.28
C TRP A 413 4.26 -27.87 -14.84
N GLN A 414 3.25 -28.16 -15.67
CA GLN A 414 2.16 -29.09 -15.33
C GLN A 414 2.67 -30.54 -15.41
N THR A 415 3.30 -30.99 -14.33
CA THR A 415 3.93 -32.31 -14.19
C THR A 415 3.65 -32.90 -12.82
N GLY A 416 3.82 -34.21 -12.68
CA GLY A 416 3.70 -34.91 -11.41
C GLY A 416 2.77 -36.12 -11.50
N PRO A 417 2.64 -36.87 -10.38
CA PRO A 417 1.73 -38.01 -10.31
C PRO A 417 0.28 -37.57 -10.59
N GLY A 418 -0.45 -38.33 -11.36
CA GLY A 418 -1.83 -38.06 -11.77
C GLY A 418 -1.96 -37.15 -13.01
N VAL A 419 -0.97 -36.31 -13.30
CA VAL A 419 -0.98 -35.45 -14.52
C VAL A 419 -0.79 -36.26 -15.78
N ILE A 420 -1.61 -36.01 -16.79
CA ILE A 420 -1.43 -36.61 -18.14
C ILE A 420 -0.22 -35.97 -18.82
N THR A 421 0.83 -36.73 -19.06
CA THR A 421 2.11 -36.26 -19.60
C THR A 421 2.40 -36.71 -21.02
N THR A 422 1.45 -37.35 -21.72
CA THR A 422 1.62 -37.76 -23.10
C THR A 422 1.91 -36.58 -24.02
N ALA A 423 2.68 -36.83 -25.10
CA ALA A 423 2.97 -35.78 -26.10
C ALA A 423 1.69 -35.20 -26.67
N GLY A 424 1.57 -33.88 -26.72
CA GLY A 424 0.38 -33.18 -27.17
C GLY A 424 -0.79 -33.18 -26.19
N ALA A 425 -0.56 -33.58 -24.93
CA ALA A 425 -1.61 -33.45 -23.89
C ALA A 425 -2.07 -32.00 -23.76
N PRO A 426 -3.36 -31.77 -23.52
CA PRO A 426 -3.89 -30.44 -23.25
C PRO A 426 -3.59 -29.99 -21.80
N ARG A 427 -3.77 -28.71 -21.54
CA ARG A 427 -3.87 -28.14 -20.19
C ARG A 427 -5.00 -28.84 -19.42
N GLN A 428 -4.75 -29.20 -18.17
CA GLN A 428 -5.65 -29.89 -17.28
C GLN A 428 -6.06 -28.97 -16.13
N VAL A 429 -7.33 -28.93 -15.81
CA VAL A 429 -7.98 -28.04 -14.81
C VAL A 429 -8.77 -28.90 -13.84
N PRO A 430 -8.87 -28.52 -12.56
CA PRO A 430 -8.23 -27.38 -11.87
C PRO A 430 -6.78 -27.67 -11.47
N ASP A 431 -6.07 -26.67 -10.91
CA ASP A 431 -4.73 -26.86 -10.34
C ASP A 431 -4.80 -27.21 -8.86
N VAL A 432 -5.71 -26.58 -8.15
CA VAL A 432 -5.99 -26.75 -6.72
C VAL A 432 -7.50 -26.67 -6.49
N SER A 433 -7.94 -26.86 -5.25
CA SER A 433 -9.36 -26.72 -4.87
C SER A 433 -9.53 -26.04 -3.51
N LEU A 434 -10.76 -25.68 -3.20
CA LEU A 434 -11.19 -25.25 -1.88
C LEU A 434 -12.66 -25.62 -1.68
N ASN A 435 -13.19 -25.43 -0.45
CA ASN A 435 -14.60 -25.70 -0.18
C ASN A 435 -15.50 -24.94 -1.16
N ALA A 436 -16.49 -25.59 -1.73
CA ALA A 436 -17.41 -25.03 -2.72
C ALA A 436 -18.86 -25.51 -2.54
N ASP A 437 -19.07 -26.67 -1.88
CA ASP A 437 -20.43 -27.20 -1.69
C ASP A 437 -21.25 -26.27 -0.79
N PRO A 438 -22.37 -25.70 -1.25
CA PRO A 438 -23.19 -24.77 -0.45
C PRO A 438 -23.82 -25.42 0.79
N VAL A 439 -23.81 -26.76 0.92
CA VAL A 439 -24.24 -27.47 2.13
C VAL A 439 -23.24 -27.27 3.28
N THR A 440 -21.96 -27.22 2.96
CA THR A 440 -20.88 -26.87 3.88
C THR A 440 -20.30 -25.48 3.54
N GLY A 441 -21.13 -24.59 3.01
CA GLY A 441 -20.74 -23.37 2.36
C GLY A 441 -20.16 -22.29 3.27
N TYR A 442 -19.94 -21.16 2.68
CA TYR A 442 -19.48 -19.95 3.36
C TYR A 442 -20.65 -19.16 3.89
N SER A 443 -20.49 -18.58 5.07
CA SER A 443 -21.47 -17.63 5.57
C SER A 443 -21.21 -16.29 4.87
N VAL A 444 -22.20 -15.76 4.18
CA VAL A 444 -22.15 -14.49 3.44
C VAL A 444 -23.32 -13.63 3.84
N TYR A 445 -23.10 -12.34 4.04
CA TYR A 445 -24.15 -11.38 4.38
C TYR A 445 -24.63 -10.67 3.13
N THR A 446 -25.72 -11.12 2.59
CA THR A 446 -26.25 -10.63 1.31
C THR A 446 -27.78 -10.57 1.33
N CYS A 447 -28.34 -10.02 0.28
CA CYS A 447 -29.75 -9.88 0.06
C CYS A 447 -30.22 -10.70 -1.14
N LEU A 448 -31.15 -11.62 -0.92
CA LEU A 448 -31.75 -12.37 -2.01
C LEU A 448 -32.86 -11.57 -2.69
N ARG A 449 -32.60 -11.17 -3.94
CA ARG A 449 -33.56 -10.43 -4.76
C ARG A 449 -34.46 -11.38 -5.55
N ASN A 450 -35.65 -11.63 -5.04
CA ASN A 450 -36.68 -12.30 -5.85
C ASN A 450 -37.50 -11.30 -6.69
N SER A 451 -37.41 -9.99 -6.42
CA SER A 451 -38.07 -8.92 -7.22
C SER A 451 -37.62 -7.53 -6.74
N GLY A 452 -36.65 -6.97 -7.42
CA GLY A 452 -36.49 -5.52 -7.62
C GLY A 452 -35.74 -4.76 -6.56
N SER A 453 -35.85 -4.64 -5.33
CA SER A 453 -35.01 -3.84 -4.42
C SER A 453 -34.70 -4.52 -3.11
N CYS A 454 -33.45 -4.52 -2.74
CA CYS A 454 -33.02 -4.94 -1.44
C CYS A 454 -33.34 -3.85 -0.43
N THR A 455 -34.26 -4.15 0.49
CA THR A 455 -34.42 -3.32 1.69
C THR A 455 -33.58 -3.91 2.80
N ALA A 456 -33.12 -3.08 3.72
CA ALA A 456 -32.34 -3.50 4.88
C ALA A 456 -33.00 -4.66 5.68
N SER A 457 -34.28 -4.87 5.51
CA SER A 457 -35.03 -5.98 6.12
C SER A 457 -34.90 -7.33 5.38
N GLY A 458 -34.31 -7.35 4.17
CA GLY A 458 -34.09 -8.58 3.38
C GLY A 458 -32.64 -9.09 3.44
N ALA A 459 -31.70 -8.27 3.86
CA ALA A 459 -30.32 -8.65 4.00
C ALA A 459 -30.08 -9.53 5.25
N GLY A 460 -29.13 -10.45 5.15
CA GLY A 460 -28.78 -11.33 6.27
C GLY A 460 -27.79 -12.41 5.85
N LEU A 461 -27.31 -13.16 6.83
CA LEU A 461 -26.38 -14.26 6.60
C LEU A 461 -27.04 -15.40 5.81
N ARG A 462 -26.33 -15.90 4.81
CA ARG A 462 -26.70 -16.98 3.91
C ARG A 462 -25.59 -18.00 3.79
N SER A 463 -25.92 -19.25 3.50
CA SER A 463 -24.93 -20.25 3.10
C SER A 463 -24.78 -20.22 1.59
N LEU A 464 -23.62 -19.81 1.13
CA LEU A 464 -23.28 -19.78 -0.29
C LEU A 464 -22.12 -20.73 -0.57
N GLY A 465 -21.99 -21.15 -1.83
CA GLY A 465 -20.91 -21.99 -2.30
C GLY A 465 -20.65 -21.72 -3.77
N GLY A 466 -19.85 -22.54 -4.39
CA GLY A 466 -19.35 -22.42 -5.74
C GLY A 466 -17.84 -22.42 -5.75
N THR A 467 -17.24 -22.78 -6.88
CA THR A 467 -15.78 -22.59 -7.08
C THR A 467 -15.41 -21.13 -7.01
N SER A 468 -16.39 -20.25 -7.18
CA SER A 468 -16.30 -18.80 -6.94
C SER A 468 -15.78 -18.45 -5.56
N ALA A 469 -16.17 -19.15 -4.50
CA ALA A 469 -15.66 -18.95 -3.15
C ALA A 469 -14.21 -19.46 -2.99
N GLY A 470 -13.82 -20.45 -3.80
CA GLY A 470 -12.49 -21.03 -3.75
C GLY A 470 -11.40 -20.10 -4.29
N ALA A 471 -11.65 -19.43 -5.41
CA ALA A 471 -10.69 -18.52 -6.04
C ALA A 471 -10.31 -17.34 -5.13
N PRO A 472 -11.24 -16.54 -4.56
CA PRO A 472 -10.92 -15.49 -3.62
C PRO A 472 -10.30 -16.03 -2.33
N GLY A 473 -10.65 -17.25 -1.93
CA GLY A 473 -10.02 -17.93 -0.78
C GLY A 473 -8.52 -18.16 -0.99
N TRP A 474 -8.11 -18.66 -2.15
CA TRP A 474 -6.69 -18.81 -2.50
C TRP A 474 -5.99 -17.46 -2.67
N ALA A 475 -6.65 -16.46 -3.23
CA ALA A 475 -6.09 -15.13 -3.36
C ALA A 475 -5.85 -14.48 -1.97
N ALA A 476 -6.79 -14.63 -1.05
CA ALA A 476 -6.64 -14.17 0.34
C ALA A 476 -5.53 -14.92 1.09
N PHE A 477 -5.46 -16.25 0.94
CA PHE A 477 -4.34 -17.02 1.48
C PHE A 477 -3.00 -16.52 0.92
N THR A 478 -2.92 -16.21 -0.36
CA THR A 478 -1.69 -15.69 -0.97
C THR A 478 -1.26 -14.37 -0.34
N ALA A 479 -2.19 -13.50 0.07
CA ALA A 479 -1.87 -12.31 0.84
C ALA A 479 -1.28 -12.64 2.22
N ILE A 480 -1.83 -13.64 2.93
CA ILE A 480 -1.27 -14.14 4.20
C ILE A 480 0.13 -14.73 3.97
N TYR A 481 0.30 -15.56 2.93
CA TYR A 481 1.59 -16.12 2.56
C TYR A 481 2.61 -15.03 2.23
N ASN A 482 2.24 -14.04 1.43
CA ASN A 482 3.14 -12.94 1.05
C ASN A 482 3.58 -12.13 2.27
N GLN A 483 2.67 -11.88 3.22
CA GLN A 483 3.01 -11.28 4.52
C GLN A 483 4.02 -12.16 5.27
N TYR A 484 3.81 -13.47 5.33
CA TYR A 484 4.74 -14.42 5.95
C TYR A 484 6.09 -14.46 5.24
N ALA A 485 6.09 -14.60 3.92
CA ALA A 485 7.29 -14.66 3.09
C ALA A 485 8.16 -13.40 3.26
N ALA A 486 7.53 -12.21 3.27
CA ALA A 486 8.23 -10.95 3.54
C ALA A 486 8.90 -10.96 4.92
N CYS A 487 8.24 -11.54 5.95
CA CYS A 487 8.81 -11.73 7.27
C CYS A 487 10.05 -12.62 7.25
N GLN A 488 10.06 -13.65 6.41
CA GLN A 488 11.20 -14.55 6.24
C GLN A 488 12.25 -13.99 5.25
N GLY A 489 12.09 -12.80 4.72
CA GLY A 489 12.95 -12.21 3.68
C GLY A 489 12.88 -12.98 2.37
N ARG A 490 11.73 -13.58 2.08
CA ARG A 490 11.44 -14.31 0.85
C ARG A 490 10.58 -13.46 -0.08
N HIS A 491 10.51 -13.88 -1.34
CA HIS A 491 9.66 -13.24 -2.35
C HIS A 491 8.19 -13.62 -2.19
N ASN A 492 7.31 -12.79 -2.74
CA ASN A 492 5.90 -13.13 -2.91
C ASN A 492 5.75 -14.41 -3.73
N LEU A 493 4.57 -15.06 -3.62
CA LEU A 493 4.27 -16.29 -4.36
C LEU A 493 4.46 -16.11 -5.87
N GLY A 494 4.09 -14.95 -6.40
CA GLY A 494 4.16 -14.67 -7.83
C GLY A 494 3.22 -15.55 -8.63
N PHE A 495 3.56 -15.87 -9.88
CA PHE A 495 2.78 -16.82 -10.66
C PHE A 495 2.79 -18.19 -9.98
N ALA A 496 1.64 -18.60 -9.43
CA ALA A 496 1.56 -19.70 -8.46
C ALA A 496 1.79 -21.09 -9.06
N ASN A 497 1.34 -21.38 -10.27
CA ASN A 497 1.27 -22.73 -10.82
C ASN A 497 2.60 -23.51 -10.80
N PRO A 498 3.75 -22.96 -11.24
CA PRO A 498 5.02 -23.68 -11.15
C PRO A 498 5.37 -24.12 -9.73
N THR A 499 5.06 -23.28 -8.75
CA THR A 499 5.27 -23.56 -7.32
C THR A 499 4.31 -24.65 -6.82
N LEU A 500 3.01 -24.55 -7.14
CA LEU A 500 2.00 -25.54 -6.76
C LEU A 500 2.37 -26.92 -7.27
N TYR A 501 2.74 -27.02 -8.54
CA TYR A 501 3.14 -28.30 -9.15
C TYR A 501 4.48 -28.82 -8.62
N SER A 502 5.40 -27.92 -8.26
CA SER A 502 6.65 -28.31 -7.61
C SER A 502 6.38 -28.90 -6.20
N LEU A 503 5.51 -28.28 -5.44
CA LEU A 503 5.13 -28.74 -4.11
C LEU A 503 4.37 -30.08 -4.18
N GLY A 504 3.41 -30.22 -5.07
CA GLY A 504 2.62 -31.45 -5.23
C GLY A 504 3.41 -32.63 -5.82
N SER A 505 4.42 -32.36 -6.67
CA SER A 505 5.19 -33.41 -7.34
C SER A 505 6.35 -33.96 -6.53
N ASN A 506 6.88 -33.21 -5.58
CA ASN A 506 8.09 -33.57 -4.81
C ASN A 506 7.74 -33.92 -3.38
N THR A 507 8.60 -34.73 -2.73
CA THR A 507 8.49 -34.99 -1.29
C THR A 507 8.78 -33.69 -0.55
N GLN A 508 7.86 -33.25 0.27
CA GLN A 508 7.97 -32.07 1.11
C GLN A 508 8.27 -32.43 2.56
N THR A 509 8.76 -31.46 3.34
CA THR A 509 8.95 -31.62 4.78
C THR A 509 7.61 -31.61 5.50
N PHE A 510 6.70 -30.78 5.02
CA PHE A 510 5.32 -30.67 5.49
C PHE A 510 4.37 -31.14 4.38
N THR A 511 3.08 -31.18 4.65
CA THR A 511 2.06 -31.61 3.68
C THR A 511 1.30 -30.39 3.17
N PRO A 512 1.67 -29.78 2.03
CA PRO A 512 1.12 -28.47 1.60
C PRO A 512 -0.35 -28.50 1.20
N PHE A 513 -0.89 -29.68 0.85
CA PHE A 513 -2.27 -29.85 0.40
C PHE A 513 -2.97 -30.96 1.16
N ASN A 514 -4.28 -30.87 1.29
CA ASN A 514 -5.15 -32.00 1.61
C ASN A 514 -5.51 -32.70 0.29
N ASP A 515 -4.91 -33.82 0.02
CA ASP A 515 -5.20 -34.62 -1.18
C ASP A 515 -6.62 -35.21 -1.10
N VAL A 516 -7.50 -34.79 -2.01
CA VAL A 516 -8.91 -35.18 -2.02
C VAL A 516 -9.10 -36.36 -2.96
N THR A 517 -9.28 -37.56 -2.42
CA THR A 517 -9.22 -38.81 -3.16
C THR A 517 -10.59 -39.47 -3.42
N THR A 518 -11.68 -38.81 -3.01
CA THR A 518 -13.05 -39.37 -3.11
C THR A 518 -14.00 -38.38 -3.74
N GLY A 519 -14.98 -38.91 -4.48
CA GLY A 519 -15.97 -38.12 -5.21
C GLY A 519 -15.65 -37.98 -6.69
N ASP A 520 -16.48 -37.27 -7.40
CA ASP A 520 -16.31 -37.02 -8.84
C ASP A 520 -17.14 -35.80 -9.28
N ASN A 521 -16.97 -35.35 -10.52
CA ASN A 521 -17.74 -34.27 -11.15
C ASN A 521 -18.63 -34.76 -12.31
N LYS A 522 -19.00 -36.03 -12.27
CA LYS A 522 -19.81 -36.71 -13.31
C LYS A 522 -21.31 -36.45 -13.07
N GLU A 523 -22.07 -36.54 -14.16
CA GLU A 523 -23.52 -36.70 -14.08
C GLU A 523 -23.90 -38.20 -14.05
N GLY A 524 -24.11 -38.73 -12.88
CA GLY A 524 -24.43 -40.15 -12.69
C GLY A 524 -23.31 -41.07 -13.25
N THR A 525 -23.61 -41.88 -14.26
CA THR A 525 -22.63 -42.73 -14.95
C THR A 525 -22.02 -42.11 -16.21
N ALA A 526 -22.36 -40.84 -16.49
CA ALA A 526 -21.95 -40.13 -17.69
C ALA A 526 -20.48 -39.67 -17.67
N LEU A 527 -20.10 -38.88 -18.66
CA LEU A 527 -18.75 -38.37 -18.83
C LEU A 527 -18.36 -37.44 -17.66
N GLY A 528 -17.10 -37.40 -17.33
CA GLY A 528 -16.50 -36.59 -16.30
C GLY A 528 -15.30 -37.26 -15.69
N TYR A 529 -14.84 -36.75 -14.56
CA TYR A 529 -13.62 -37.17 -13.92
C TYR A 529 -13.89 -37.59 -12.47
N SER A 530 -13.04 -38.46 -11.92
CA SER A 530 -13.10 -38.87 -10.52
C SER A 530 -11.90 -38.29 -9.78
N ALA A 531 -12.08 -37.91 -8.54
CA ALA A 531 -11.00 -37.60 -7.62
C ALA A 531 -10.12 -38.85 -7.38
N GLY A 532 -8.85 -38.69 -7.19
CA GLY A 532 -7.87 -39.74 -7.02
C GLY A 532 -6.65 -39.29 -6.26
N ALA A 533 -5.72 -40.19 -5.99
CA ALA A 533 -4.47 -39.83 -5.29
C ALA A 533 -3.59 -38.91 -6.14
N SER A 534 -3.02 -37.92 -5.49
CA SER A 534 -2.24 -36.85 -6.12
C SER A 534 -3.09 -36.00 -7.08
N TYR A 535 -2.51 -35.48 -8.16
CA TYR A 535 -3.25 -34.63 -9.06
C TYR A 535 -4.40 -35.35 -9.79
N ASP A 536 -5.58 -34.74 -9.79
CA ASP A 536 -6.73 -35.14 -10.61
C ASP A 536 -7.46 -33.95 -11.24
N MET A 537 -8.35 -34.21 -12.21
CA MET A 537 -9.07 -33.16 -12.95
C MET A 537 -10.43 -32.79 -12.30
N VAL A 538 -10.58 -32.98 -11.01
CA VAL A 538 -11.74 -32.56 -10.21
C VAL A 538 -11.33 -31.62 -9.09
N THR A 539 -10.21 -31.93 -8.42
CA THR A 539 -9.73 -31.21 -7.22
C THR A 539 -8.28 -30.72 -7.35
N GLY A 540 -7.64 -30.95 -8.50
CA GLY A 540 -6.24 -30.57 -8.70
C GLY A 540 -5.31 -31.31 -7.71
N TRP A 541 -4.40 -30.60 -7.07
CA TRP A 541 -3.57 -31.09 -5.97
C TRP A 541 -4.32 -31.20 -4.62
N GLY A 542 -5.59 -30.81 -4.60
CA GLY A 542 -6.42 -30.78 -3.38
C GLY A 542 -6.53 -29.39 -2.75
N SER A 543 -6.99 -29.36 -1.51
CA SER A 543 -7.25 -28.11 -0.80
C SER A 543 -6.05 -27.64 0.01
N LEU A 544 -6.14 -26.40 0.50
CA LEU A 544 -5.08 -25.67 1.17
C LEU A 544 -4.78 -26.21 2.58
N ARG A 545 -3.50 -26.44 2.88
CA ARG A 545 -2.95 -26.56 4.25
C ARG A 545 -2.00 -25.38 4.48
N ALA A 546 -2.57 -24.23 4.83
CA ALA A 546 -1.89 -22.93 4.78
C ALA A 546 -0.57 -22.88 5.55
N SER A 547 -0.55 -23.42 6.79
CA SER A 547 0.66 -23.45 7.62
C SER A 547 1.77 -24.30 6.99
N ASP A 548 1.41 -25.48 6.53
CA ASP A 548 2.36 -26.45 5.95
C ASP A 548 2.91 -25.93 4.62
N PHE A 549 2.03 -25.43 3.73
CA PHE A 549 2.40 -24.78 2.48
C PHE A 549 3.41 -23.65 2.70
N SER A 550 3.11 -22.79 3.67
CA SER A 550 3.94 -21.62 3.95
C SER A 550 5.32 -22.01 4.48
N GLN A 551 5.40 -23.07 5.29
CA GLN A 551 6.65 -23.56 5.84
C GLN A 551 7.51 -24.28 4.79
N ASP A 552 6.91 -25.04 3.86
CA ASP A 552 7.65 -25.68 2.78
C ASP A 552 8.28 -24.64 1.83
N LEU A 553 7.59 -23.56 1.57
CA LEU A 553 8.03 -22.59 0.57
C LEU A 553 8.90 -21.47 1.14
N ALA A 554 8.56 -20.93 2.31
CA ALA A 554 9.30 -19.82 2.93
C ALA A 554 10.19 -20.24 4.10
N GLY A 555 10.12 -21.51 4.51
CA GLY A 555 10.81 -22.07 5.67
C GLY A 555 9.98 -21.98 6.95
N PRO A 556 10.38 -22.73 8.01
CA PRO A 556 9.74 -22.64 9.30
C PRO A 556 9.92 -21.25 9.91
N ALA A 557 9.10 -20.91 10.92
CA ALA A 557 9.21 -19.64 11.62
C ALA A 557 10.65 -19.39 12.10
N GLY A 558 11.25 -18.36 11.57
CA GLY A 558 12.58 -17.89 11.94
C GLY A 558 12.54 -16.87 13.07
N PRO A 559 13.68 -16.21 13.36
CA PRO A 559 13.72 -15.05 14.24
C PRO A 559 12.74 -13.96 13.80
N PRO A 560 12.18 -13.19 14.73
CA PRO A 560 11.35 -12.04 14.36
C PRO A 560 12.19 -11.06 13.53
N ARG A 561 11.53 -10.25 12.73
CA ARG A 561 12.17 -9.19 11.96
C ARG A 561 11.67 -7.84 12.42
N LEU A 562 12.59 -6.92 12.71
CA LEU A 562 12.29 -5.55 13.07
C LEU A 562 12.52 -4.63 11.86
N ASN A 563 11.49 -3.87 11.47
CA ASN A 563 11.53 -3.01 10.29
C ASN A 563 11.72 -1.54 10.66
N SER A 564 11.07 -1.07 11.73
CA SER A 564 11.17 0.32 12.18
C SER A 564 10.88 0.47 13.67
N VAL A 565 11.36 1.58 14.22
CA VAL A 565 10.98 2.09 15.54
C VAL A 565 10.54 3.55 15.39
N THR A 566 9.43 3.91 15.98
CA THR A 566 8.87 5.27 15.90
C THR A 566 8.43 5.75 17.28
N PRO A 567 8.95 6.91 17.76
CA PRO A 567 10.03 7.68 17.15
C PRO A 567 11.37 6.94 17.17
N ALA A 568 12.26 7.30 16.22
CA ALA A 568 13.61 6.72 16.11
C ALA A 568 14.64 7.40 17.04
N THR A 569 14.21 8.43 17.75
CA THR A 569 15.02 9.19 18.71
C THR A 569 14.30 9.34 20.05
N GLY A 570 15.05 9.48 21.12
CA GLY A 570 14.46 9.68 22.44
C GLY A 570 15.44 10.23 23.48
N SER A 571 14.90 10.57 24.67
CA SER A 571 15.66 11.15 25.76
C SER A 571 16.68 10.17 26.36
N PRO A 572 17.90 10.61 26.68
CA PRO A 572 18.88 9.81 27.38
C PRO A 572 18.43 9.44 28.81
N ALA A 573 17.51 10.18 29.40
CA ALA A 573 16.90 9.85 30.70
C ALA A 573 15.92 8.68 30.60
N GLY A 574 15.64 8.17 29.38
CA GLY A 574 14.63 7.14 29.13
C GLY A 574 13.21 7.70 29.11
N GLY A 575 12.23 6.81 29.23
CA GLY A 575 10.81 7.17 29.28
C GLY A 575 10.15 7.40 27.92
N THR A 576 10.89 7.43 26.82
CA THR A 576 10.33 7.58 25.48
C THR A 576 9.50 6.35 25.13
N ALA A 577 8.19 6.56 24.88
CA ALA A 577 7.31 5.51 24.35
C ALA A 577 7.58 5.33 22.86
N VAL A 578 7.78 4.09 22.43
CA VAL A 578 8.03 3.75 21.03
C VAL A 578 7.07 2.69 20.53
N THR A 579 6.77 2.76 19.25
CA THR A 579 6.11 1.70 18.47
C THR A 579 7.14 1.02 17.58
N LEU A 580 7.26 -0.29 17.71
CA LEU A 580 8.12 -1.12 16.89
C LEU A 580 7.26 -1.81 15.85
N SER A 581 7.60 -1.63 14.57
CA SER A 581 6.96 -2.33 13.47
C SER A 581 7.89 -3.37 12.88
N GLY A 582 7.35 -4.52 12.58
CA GLY A 582 8.13 -5.65 12.10
C GLY A 582 7.25 -6.84 11.78
N CYS A 583 7.75 -8.04 12.05
CA CYS A 583 6.94 -9.24 11.92
C CYS A 583 7.52 -10.41 12.74
N GLY A 584 6.68 -11.45 12.92
CA GLY A 584 7.04 -12.61 13.71
C GLY A 584 7.08 -12.34 15.23
N PHE A 585 6.51 -11.22 15.70
CA PHE A 585 6.38 -10.94 17.12
C PHE A 585 5.36 -11.87 17.78
N VAL A 586 5.60 -12.22 19.01
CA VAL A 586 4.70 -13.05 19.84
C VAL A 586 4.39 -12.34 21.16
N ASN A 587 3.35 -12.74 21.84
CA ASN A 587 2.92 -12.10 23.09
C ASN A 587 4.01 -12.06 24.19
N SER A 588 4.98 -12.96 24.11
CA SER A 588 6.13 -13.04 25.03
C SER A 588 7.41 -12.43 24.45
N SER A 589 7.34 -11.67 23.37
CA SER A 589 8.49 -10.94 22.82
C SER A 589 9.01 -9.92 23.82
N SER A 590 10.32 -9.78 23.91
CA SER A 590 11.02 -8.74 24.65
C SER A 590 11.77 -7.82 23.69
N VAL A 591 12.00 -6.58 24.11
CA VAL A 591 12.76 -5.58 23.35
C VAL A 591 14.05 -5.32 24.09
N MET A 592 15.18 -5.45 23.41
CA MET A 592 16.51 -5.29 23.99
C MET A 592 17.26 -4.16 23.30
N ILE A 593 17.93 -3.33 24.10
CA ILE A 593 18.83 -2.28 23.68
C ILE A 593 20.26 -2.77 23.89
N ASP A 594 21.09 -2.63 22.82
CA ASP A 594 22.49 -3.11 22.79
C ASP A 594 22.64 -4.56 23.26
N GLY A 595 21.61 -5.37 22.97
CA GLY A 595 21.55 -6.79 23.26
C GLY A 595 21.45 -7.18 24.74
N SER A 596 21.47 -6.21 25.66
CA SER A 596 21.56 -6.49 27.09
C SER A 596 20.62 -5.68 27.99
N ILE A 597 20.20 -4.48 27.59
CA ILE A 597 19.35 -3.60 28.38
C ILE A 597 17.89 -3.78 27.95
N PRO A 598 17.00 -4.28 28.81
CA PRO A 598 15.61 -4.48 28.42
C PRO A 598 14.84 -3.16 28.39
N ALA A 599 14.00 -2.98 27.38
CA ALA A 599 12.95 -1.99 27.39
C ALA A 599 11.87 -2.36 28.42
N THR A 600 11.16 -1.35 28.92
CA THR A 600 10.06 -1.56 29.87
C THR A 600 8.71 -1.42 29.17
N ASN A 601 7.63 -1.84 29.85
CA ASN A 601 6.25 -1.74 29.34
C ASN A 601 6.08 -2.31 27.93
N VAL A 602 6.81 -3.38 27.61
CA VAL A 602 6.68 -4.06 26.32
C VAL A 602 5.28 -4.68 26.25
N ARG A 603 4.52 -4.28 25.23
CA ARG A 603 3.17 -4.77 25.00
C ARG A 603 3.05 -5.30 23.58
N PHE A 604 2.56 -6.52 23.48
CA PHE A 604 2.18 -7.13 22.21
C PHE A 604 0.86 -6.51 21.72
N VAL A 605 0.88 -5.89 20.54
CA VAL A 605 -0.29 -5.36 19.86
C VAL A 605 -0.74 -6.34 18.78
N SER A 606 0.21 -6.81 17.97
CA SER A 606 0.01 -7.82 16.92
C SER A 606 1.35 -8.49 16.59
N SER A 607 1.32 -9.52 15.72
CA SER A 607 2.56 -10.14 15.22
C SER A 607 3.46 -9.18 14.41
N THR A 608 2.97 -7.99 14.09
CA THR A 608 3.71 -6.98 13.34
C THR A 608 3.98 -5.72 14.16
N THR A 609 3.45 -5.61 15.37
CA THR A 609 3.53 -4.38 16.16
C THR A 609 3.73 -4.68 17.64
N LEU A 610 4.76 -4.07 18.21
CA LEU A 610 4.98 -3.97 19.66
C LEU A 610 4.99 -2.50 20.07
N THR A 611 4.61 -2.21 21.31
CA THR A 611 4.92 -0.93 21.95
C THR A 611 5.85 -1.17 23.11
N ALA A 612 6.74 -0.23 23.41
CA ALA A 612 7.69 -0.31 24.53
C ALA A 612 8.04 1.07 25.06
N THR A 613 8.63 1.12 26.23
CA THR A 613 9.22 2.33 26.80
C THR A 613 10.73 2.16 26.86
N MET A 614 11.45 3.09 26.23
CA MET A 614 12.91 3.05 26.17
C MET A 614 13.53 3.34 27.54
N PRO A 615 14.54 2.54 27.97
CA PRO A 615 15.25 2.78 29.24
C PRO A 615 16.16 4.02 29.15
N ALA A 616 16.68 4.46 30.30
CA ALA A 616 17.77 5.45 30.32
C ALA A 616 19.02 4.85 29.68
N HIS A 617 19.74 5.66 28.91
CA HIS A 617 20.95 5.24 28.18
C HIS A 617 21.88 6.44 27.93
N ALA A 618 23.16 6.17 27.67
CA ALA A 618 24.09 7.20 27.24
C ALA A 618 23.68 7.84 25.92
N LEU A 619 24.06 9.10 25.71
CA LEU A 619 23.86 9.80 24.43
C LEU A 619 24.51 9.05 23.28
N GLY A 620 23.85 9.00 22.14
CA GLY A 620 24.36 8.36 20.94
C GLY A 620 23.41 7.31 20.36
N SER A 621 23.87 6.63 19.34
CA SER A 621 23.12 5.59 18.66
C SER A 621 23.26 4.26 19.40
N SER A 622 22.14 3.58 19.58
CA SER A 622 22.04 2.24 20.17
C SER A 622 21.32 1.30 19.23
N SER A 623 21.60 0.02 19.34
CA SER A 623 20.89 -1.02 18.58
C SER A 623 19.65 -1.48 19.32
N ILE A 624 18.54 -1.63 18.64
CA ILE A 624 17.33 -2.27 19.16
C ILE A 624 17.14 -3.61 18.47
N THR A 625 16.82 -4.62 19.26
CA THR A 625 16.42 -5.97 18.81
C THR A 625 15.16 -6.43 19.52
N VAL A 626 14.39 -7.27 18.85
CA VAL A 626 13.26 -8.01 19.44
C VAL A 626 13.69 -9.45 19.64
N VAL A 627 13.41 -10.00 20.81
CA VAL A 627 13.77 -11.38 21.17
C VAL A 627 12.50 -12.16 21.50
N ASN A 628 12.24 -13.21 20.74
CA ASN A 628 11.21 -14.20 21.01
C ASN A 628 11.73 -15.33 21.90
N PRO A 629 10.86 -16.11 22.57
CA PRO A 629 11.23 -17.32 23.28
C PRO A 629 12.03 -18.29 22.41
N GLY A 630 12.99 -18.98 23.00
CA GLY A 630 13.89 -19.92 22.29
C GLY A 630 15.15 -19.27 21.71
N PRO A 631 15.65 -18.22 22.27
CA PRO A 631 16.40 -17.00 21.97
C PRO A 631 16.46 -16.62 20.48
N LEU A 632 15.32 -16.54 19.84
CA LEU A 632 15.20 -16.06 18.45
C LEU A 632 15.27 -14.53 18.43
N THR A 633 16.42 -13.98 18.05
CA THR A 633 16.69 -12.53 18.05
C THR A 633 16.55 -11.95 16.64
N SER A 634 15.84 -10.82 16.53
CA SER A 634 15.68 -10.09 15.26
C SER A 634 16.99 -9.50 14.74
N ASN A 635 16.96 -8.99 13.49
CA ASN A 635 17.92 -7.99 13.06
C ASN A 635 17.87 -6.77 13.99
N ALA A 636 19.00 -6.07 14.08
CA ALA A 636 19.08 -4.82 14.83
C ALA A 636 18.69 -3.63 13.95
N ILE A 637 18.01 -2.64 14.52
CA ILE A 637 17.84 -1.30 13.94
C ILE A 637 18.34 -0.25 14.92
N SER A 638 18.66 0.94 14.37
CA SER A 638 19.22 2.02 15.17
C SER A 638 18.13 2.84 15.85
N PHE A 639 18.36 3.17 17.12
CA PHE A 639 17.63 4.20 17.87
C PHE A 639 18.64 5.18 18.46
N THR A 640 18.34 6.47 18.40
CA THR A 640 19.30 7.47 18.87
C THR A 640 18.84 8.15 20.15
N TYR A 641 19.63 8.07 21.19
CA TYR A 641 19.45 8.84 22.41
C TYR A 641 20.02 10.23 22.20
N ALA A 642 19.12 11.22 22.08
CA ALA A 642 19.45 12.60 21.82
C ALA A 642 18.92 13.50 22.93
N GLN A 643 19.57 14.64 23.09
CA GLN A 643 19.07 15.68 23.99
C GLN A 643 17.75 16.24 23.42
N PRO A 644 16.71 16.32 24.24
CA PRO A 644 15.46 16.91 23.78
C PRO A 644 15.66 18.40 23.52
N ILE A 645 15.07 18.94 22.48
CA ILE A 645 15.01 20.35 22.16
C ILE A 645 13.69 20.90 22.70
N ALA A 646 13.76 22.04 23.38
CA ALA A 646 12.59 22.85 23.69
C ALA A 646 12.59 24.07 22.78
N PHE A 647 11.48 24.35 22.14
CA PHE A 647 11.29 25.59 21.41
C PHE A 647 9.96 26.23 21.78
N ALA A 648 9.88 27.54 21.60
CA ALA A 648 8.69 28.30 21.86
C ALA A 648 8.56 29.44 20.85
N GLY A 649 7.34 29.76 20.50
CA GLY A 649 7.02 30.80 19.51
C GLY A 649 5.71 31.50 19.87
N THR A 650 5.48 32.65 19.27
CA THR A 650 4.24 33.40 19.42
C THR A 650 3.21 32.96 18.40
N GLY A 651 2.04 32.52 18.87
CA GLY A 651 0.92 32.16 17.99
C GLY A 651 0.22 33.40 17.41
N SER A 652 -0.79 33.17 16.58
CA SER A 652 -1.63 34.22 15.97
C SER A 652 -2.37 35.10 16.98
N ASP A 653 -2.44 34.67 18.22
CA ASP A 653 -2.99 35.40 19.37
C ASP A 653 -1.94 36.27 20.10
N GLY A 654 -0.70 36.27 19.61
CA GLY A 654 0.45 36.92 20.25
C GLY A 654 0.91 36.24 21.54
N ALA A 655 0.30 35.11 21.89
CA ALA A 655 0.65 34.39 23.12
C ALA A 655 1.79 33.41 22.89
N LEU A 656 2.53 33.08 23.94
CA LEU A 656 3.60 32.12 23.91
C LEU A 656 3.05 30.69 23.91
N TRP A 657 3.50 29.90 22.95
CA TRP A 657 3.29 28.46 22.86
C TRP A 657 4.63 27.74 22.88
N LYS A 658 4.69 26.56 23.47
CA LYS A 658 5.90 25.74 23.51
C LYS A 658 5.64 24.36 22.94
N GLN A 659 6.71 23.76 22.41
CA GLN A 659 6.80 22.34 22.12
C GLN A 659 8.12 21.79 22.68
N GLN A 660 8.12 20.54 23.12
CA GLN A 660 9.28 19.88 23.66
C GLN A 660 9.27 18.41 23.26
N GLY A 661 10.34 17.96 22.62
CA GLY A 661 10.53 16.55 22.26
C GLY A 661 9.46 15.96 21.32
N GLY A 662 8.94 16.76 20.36
CA GLY A 662 7.94 16.29 19.39
C GLY A 662 6.52 16.12 19.94
N THR A 663 6.24 16.55 21.16
CA THR A 663 4.87 16.60 21.71
C THR A 663 4.13 17.81 21.16
N GLY A 664 2.79 17.74 21.08
CA GLY A 664 1.99 18.86 20.55
C GLY A 664 2.20 20.18 21.28
N TRP A 665 1.77 21.27 20.67
CA TRP A 665 1.89 22.62 21.20
C TRP A 665 1.13 22.80 22.51
N THR A 666 1.80 23.43 23.49
CA THR A 666 1.24 23.73 24.82
C THR A 666 1.19 25.25 25.02
N PHE A 667 0.02 25.75 25.34
CA PHE A 667 -0.19 27.16 25.63
C PHE A 667 0.52 27.59 26.92
N LEU A 668 1.34 28.63 26.85
CA LEU A 668 2.02 29.24 27.98
C LEU A 668 1.43 30.62 28.37
N GLY A 669 0.64 31.23 27.49
CA GLY A 669 0.03 32.54 27.70
C GLY A 669 1.03 33.71 27.66
N GLY A 670 0.57 34.89 28.00
CA GLY A 670 1.29 36.14 27.82
C GLY A 670 1.07 36.72 26.43
N ILE A 671 1.39 38.00 26.27
CA ILE A 671 1.39 38.68 24.96
C ILE A 671 2.81 39.21 24.76
N LEU A 672 3.49 38.66 23.75
CA LEU A 672 4.86 39.02 23.41
C LEU A 672 4.89 39.92 22.18
N ALA A 673 5.79 40.90 22.17
CA ALA A 673 6.03 41.80 21.05
C ALA A 673 7.08 41.27 20.07
N ALA A 674 7.84 40.23 20.47
CA ALA A 674 8.93 39.66 19.70
C ALA A 674 9.13 38.16 20.02
N ALA A 675 9.95 37.43 19.25
CA ALA A 675 10.29 36.05 19.51
C ALA A 675 11.00 35.90 20.89
N PRO A 676 10.70 34.83 21.64
CA PRO A 676 11.34 34.62 22.94
C PRO A 676 12.75 34.06 22.80
N ALA A 677 13.62 34.31 23.75
CA ALA A 677 14.79 33.49 23.99
C ALA A 677 14.43 32.28 24.87
N VAL A 678 14.98 31.12 24.53
CA VAL A 678 14.85 29.90 25.31
C VAL A 678 16.22 29.46 25.81
N VAL A 679 16.35 29.20 27.12
CA VAL A 679 17.61 28.79 27.75
C VAL A 679 17.38 27.51 28.55
N SER A 680 18.25 26.53 28.41
CA SER A 680 18.24 25.33 29.26
C SER A 680 18.99 25.58 30.58
N VAL A 681 18.33 25.38 31.69
CA VAL A 681 18.95 25.49 33.02
C VAL A 681 18.96 24.11 33.67
N SER A 682 20.12 23.50 33.85
CA SER A 682 20.25 22.12 34.34
C SER A 682 20.45 22.04 35.84
N ASN A 683 19.91 20.98 36.45
CA ASN A 683 20.20 20.56 37.83
C ASN A 683 21.05 19.28 37.89
N GLY A 684 21.62 18.86 36.73
CA GLY A 684 22.50 17.72 36.65
C GLY A 684 21.88 16.46 36.01
N THR A 685 20.59 16.50 35.59
CA THR A 685 19.95 15.38 34.89
C THR A 685 19.42 15.80 33.52
N VAL A 686 18.36 16.60 33.47
CA VAL A 686 17.84 17.17 32.22
C VAL A 686 17.56 18.64 32.45
N GLY A 687 17.93 19.47 31.51
CA GLY A 687 17.71 20.91 31.60
C GLY A 687 16.22 21.26 31.62
N ALA A 688 15.84 22.25 32.42
CA ALA A 688 14.52 22.83 32.40
C ALA A 688 14.54 24.11 31.54
N PRO A 689 13.58 24.30 30.62
CA PRO A 689 13.54 25.49 29.78
C PRO A 689 13.13 26.73 30.61
N LEU A 690 13.84 27.80 30.38
CA LEU A 690 13.53 29.15 30.82
C LEU A 690 13.20 29.98 29.60
N TYR A 691 12.08 30.68 29.62
CA TYR A 691 11.61 31.50 28.51
C TYR A 691 11.75 32.96 28.89
N ILE A 692 12.34 33.77 28.03
CA ILE A 692 12.53 35.20 28.21
C ILE A 692 11.92 35.88 26.98
N GLY A 693 11.01 36.82 27.19
CA GLY A 693 10.32 37.49 26.10
C GLY A 693 10.19 38.99 26.37
N VAL A 694 9.98 39.76 25.31
CA VAL A 694 9.61 41.16 25.34
C VAL A 694 8.09 41.26 25.34
N GLY A 695 7.51 41.81 26.38
CA GLY A 695 6.07 42.02 26.47
C GLY A 695 5.58 43.16 25.57
N GLY A 696 4.25 43.28 25.44
CA GLY A 696 3.64 44.39 24.70
C GLY A 696 3.90 45.78 25.33
N ASP A 697 4.41 45.81 26.54
CA ASP A 697 4.91 46.99 27.27
C ASP A 697 6.39 47.30 26.97
N HIS A 698 7.03 46.46 26.14
CA HIS A 698 8.46 46.47 25.83
C HIS A 698 9.40 46.21 27.03
N ASP A 699 8.86 45.70 28.13
CA ASP A 699 9.65 45.21 29.23
C ASP A 699 10.05 43.76 29.01
N LEU A 700 11.12 43.28 29.63
CA LEU A 700 11.54 41.88 29.63
C LEU A 700 10.76 41.11 30.69
N TRP A 701 10.20 40.02 30.26
CA TRP A 701 9.45 39.05 31.05
C TRP A 701 10.11 37.68 31.02
N VAL A 702 10.02 36.99 32.13
CA VAL A 702 10.61 35.65 32.28
C VAL A 702 9.59 34.65 32.80
N ARG A 703 9.71 33.41 32.37
CA ARG A 703 8.83 32.29 32.74
C ARG A 703 9.58 30.97 32.81
N THR A 704 9.17 30.07 33.69
CA THR A 704 9.51 28.63 33.68
C THR A 704 8.27 27.78 33.38
N ASN A 705 8.42 26.47 33.22
CA ASN A 705 7.27 25.56 33.07
C ASN A 705 6.36 25.56 34.34
N GLY A 706 6.91 25.84 35.53
CA GLY A 706 6.18 25.77 36.80
C GLY A 706 5.71 27.12 37.34
N ALA A 707 6.21 28.23 36.79
CA ALA A 707 5.86 29.58 37.23
C ALA A 707 5.31 30.40 36.06
N GLY A 708 4.31 31.24 36.31
CA GLY A 708 3.77 32.19 35.35
C GLY A 708 4.76 33.30 34.98
N TRP A 709 4.38 34.13 34.02
CA TRP A 709 5.16 35.29 33.61
C TRP A 709 5.39 36.24 34.77
N GLN A 710 6.64 36.68 34.96
CA GLN A 710 7.07 37.67 35.90
C GLN A 710 7.97 38.69 35.18
N PRO A 711 7.91 39.97 35.53
CA PRO A 711 8.85 40.95 35.00
C PRO A 711 10.28 40.59 35.40
N LEU A 712 11.22 40.79 34.49
CA LEU A 712 12.63 40.58 34.78
C LEU A 712 13.16 41.77 35.56
N ASP A 713 12.89 41.78 36.88
CA ASP A 713 13.36 42.71 37.89
C ASP A 713 13.56 44.18 37.44
N ASN A 714 12.49 44.93 37.27
CA ASN A 714 12.51 46.36 36.98
C ASN A 714 13.61 46.76 35.99
N SER A 715 13.65 46.15 34.83
CA SER A 715 14.63 46.52 33.77
C SER A 715 14.53 48.03 33.49
N PRO A 716 15.65 48.75 33.53
CA PRO A 716 15.62 50.15 33.17
C PRO A 716 15.61 50.37 31.67
N VAL A 717 15.58 49.30 30.89
CA VAL A 717 15.76 49.28 29.44
C VAL A 717 14.45 48.93 28.76
N TYR A 718 14.02 49.77 27.88
CA TYR A 718 12.91 49.51 26.94
C TYR A 718 13.42 48.71 25.75
N CYS A 719 13.06 47.43 25.65
CA CYS A 719 13.54 46.53 24.64
C CYS A 719 12.66 46.53 23.37
N LEU A 720 13.25 46.68 22.19
CA LEU A 720 12.53 46.84 20.94
C LEU A 720 12.23 45.54 20.22
N ASP A 721 13.09 44.52 20.37
CA ASP A 721 13.08 43.33 19.56
C ASP A 721 13.48 42.07 20.38
N ASN A 722 13.65 40.93 19.72
CA ASN A 722 13.98 39.64 20.33
C ASN A 722 15.11 39.76 21.36
N PRO A 723 14.94 39.26 22.58
CA PRO A 723 16.03 39.25 23.55
C PRO A 723 16.99 38.10 23.24
N GLY A 724 18.28 38.31 23.46
CA GLY A 724 19.26 37.23 23.55
C GLY A 724 19.46 36.79 25.00
N ALA A 725 19.65 35.47 25.21
CA ALA A 725 19.96 34.92 26.53
C ALA A 725 20.81 33.67 26.45
N ALA A 726 21.80 33.59 27.37
CA ALA A 726 22.63 32.38 27.49
C ALA A 726 23.22 32.27 28.92
N LEU A 727 23.56 31.06 29.34
CA LEU A 727 24.27 30.82 30.60
C LEU A 727 25.75 31.24 30.47
N VAL A 728 26.22 32.09 31.38
CA VAL A 728 27.64 32.37 31.56
C VAL A 728 28.33 31.18 32.27
N ASN A 729 27.65 30.61 33.22
CA ASN A 729 28.00 29.39 33.94
C ASN A 729 26.71 28.74 34.52
N ALA A 730 26.83 27.63 35.25
CA ALA A 730 25.67 26.90 35.80
C ALA A 730 24.71 27.72 36.66
N THR A 731 25.14 28.85 37.19
CA THR A 731 24.35 29.68 38.13
C THR A 731 24.19 31.12 37.68
N THR A 732 24.71 31.52 36.54
CA THR A 732 24.69 32.89 36.04
C THR A 732 24.12 32.96 34.63
N LEU A 733 23.05 33.68 34.45
CA LEU A 733 22.39 33.94 33.16
C LEU A 733 22.78 35.35 32.68
N MET A 734 23.12 35.45 31.41
CA MET A 734 23.27 36.71 30.68
C MET A 734 22.03 36.93 29.80
N VAL A 735 21.52 38.16 29.83
CA VAL A 735 20.44 38.60 28.92
C VAL A 735 20.90 39.88 28.24
N ALA A 736 20.53 40.01 26.98
CA ALA A 736 20.77 41.24 26.22
C ALA A 736 19.56 41.61 25.38
N CYS A 737 19.40 42.88 25.09
CA CYS A 737 18.37 43.39 24.20
C CYS A 737 18.81 44.67 23.45
N GLN A 738 18.10 44.97 22.37
CA GLN A 738 18.17 46.25 21.68
C GLN A 738 17.31 47.25 22.45
N GLY A 739 17.93 48.31 22.96
CA GLY A 739 17.23 49.39 23.67
C GLY A 739 16.40 50.30 22.76
N GLY A 740 15.53 51.12 23.34
CA GLY A 740 14.73 52.09 22.64
C GLY A 740 15.52 53.13 21.85
N ASP A 741 16.78 53.37 22.22
CA ASP A 741 17.79 54.17 21.52
C ASP A 741 18.57 53.38 20.47
N ARG A 742 18.24 52.10 20.32
CA ARG A 742 18.91 51.10 19.43
C ARG A 742 20.30 50.68 19.90
N HIS A 743 20.71 51.02 21.11
CA HIS A 743 21.96 50.49 21.65
C HIS A 743 21.81 49.06 22.16
N LEU A 744 22.93 48.36 22.24
CA LEU A 744 23.00 47.03 22.86
C LEU A 744 23.08 47.18 24.37
N TYR A 745 22.11 46.61 25.06
CA TYR A 745 22.11 46.55 26.54
C TYR A 745 22.28 45.11 26.98
N ARG A 746 23.01 44.86 28.06
CA ARG A 746 23.14 43.54 28.68
C ARG A 746 23.04 43.61 30.21
N ALA A 747 22.61 42.52 30.80
CA ALA A 747 22.66 42.28 32.23
C ALA A 747 23.04 40.84 32.55
N THR A 748 23.50 40.61 33.78
CA THR A 748 23.70 39.25 34.31
C THR A 748 22.95 39.11 35.65
N GLY A 749 22.38 37.91 35.85
CA GLY A 749 21.61 37.57 37.03
C GLY A 749 21.89 36.12 37.47
N SER A 750 21.47 35.79 38.70
CA SER A 750 21.57 34.42 39.23
C SER A 750 20.42 33.57 38.71
N VAL A 751 20.69 32.30 38.42
CA VAL A 751 19.70 31.34 37.91
C VAL A 751 19.90 29.95 38.51
N SER A 752 18.81 29.21 38.69
CA SER A 752 18.81 27.78 39.01
C SER A 752 17.62 27.08 38.38
N ALA A 753 17.73 25.76 38.15
CA ALA A 753 16.71 24.99 37.41
C ALA A 753 15.33 25.08 38.06
N GLY A 754 14.32 25.42 37.24
CA GLY A 754 12.93 25.56 37.68
C GLY A 754 12.62 26.79 38.54
N VAL A 755 13.61 27.64 38.81
CA VAL A 755 13.44 28.88 39.59
C VAL A 755 13.62 30.09 38.67
N LEU A 756 12.82 31.12 38.87
CA LEU A 756 12.94 32.38 38.11
C LEU A 756 14.28 33.08 38.43
N PRO A 757 14.99 33.58 37.40
CA PRO A 757 16.27 34.27 37.62
C PRO A 757 16.10 35.58 38.38
N THR A 758 17.15 35.98 39.10
CA THR A 758 17.17 37.24 39.86
C THR A 758 18.22 38.16 39.26
N PHE A 759 17.81 39.37 38.90
CA PHE A 759 18.66 40.44 38.35
C PHE A 759 18.66 41.65 39.27
N ASN A 760 19.79 42.35 39.31
CA ASN A 760 19.86 43.66 39.92
C ASN A 760 19.74 44.75 38.87
N ARG A 761 18.98 45.81 39.15
CA ARG A 761 18.85 46.96 38.26
C ARG A 761 20.20 47.58 37.87
N SER A 762 21.16 47.53 38.73
CA SER A 762 22.52 47.99 38.47
C SER A 762 23.39 47.06 37.63
N SER A 763 22.91 45.88 37.31
CA SER A 763 23.62 44.94 36.42
C SER A 763 23.47 45.28 34.96
N TRP A 764 22.54 46.13 34.59
CA TRP A 764 22.34 46.58 33.20
C TRP A 764 23.43 47.55 32.79
N THR A 765 24.04 47.29 31.64
CA THR A 765 25.12 48.06 31.05
C THR A 765 24.79 48.38 29.59
N ASP A 766 24.84 49.67 29.23
CA ASP A 766 24.84 50.13 27.85
C ASP A 766 26.19 49.84 27.22
N LEU A 767 26.19 49.06 26.14
CA LEU A 767 27.39 48.68 25.36
C LEU A 767 27.54 49.50 24.10
N GLY A 768 26.57 50.40 23.82
CA GLY A 768 26.56 51.20 22.58
C GLY A 768 26.22 50.41 21.31
N GLY A 769 26.66 50.91 20.19
CA GLY A 769 26.31 50.38 18.86
C GLY A 769 24.98 50.99 18.38
N ILE A 770 24.66 50.74 17.10
CA ILE A 770 23.32 51.02 16.54
C ILE A 770 22.85 49.72 15.85
N LEU A 771 21.88 49.08 16.48
CA LEU A 771 21.34 47.79 16.05
C LEU A 771 20.04 48.01 15.26
N ILE A 772 19.78 47.09 14.32
CA ILE A 772 18.51 47.06 13.57
C ILE A 772 17.69 45.79 13.86
N ALA A 773 18.20 44.88 14.66
CA ALA A 773 17.49 43.68 15.11
C ALA A 773 17.98 43.25 16.50
N GLY A 774 17.22 42.39 17.19
CA GLY A 774 17.55 41.82 18.47
C GLY A 774 18.86 40.99 18.46
N PRO A 775 19.59 40.95 19.62
CA PRO A 775 20.84 40.22 19.75
C PRO A 775 20.62 38.72 19.97
N ALA A 776 21.64 37.91 19.61
CA ALA A 776 21.76 36.50 20.01
C ALA A 776 23.02 36.28 20.86
N ILE A 777 23.00 35.32 21.78
CA ILE A 777 24.07 35.06 22.72
C ILE A 777 24.45 33.58 22.77
N ALA A 778 25.74 33.29 22.60
CA ALA A 778 26.30 31.96 22.89
C ALA A 778 27.81 32.05 23.15
N SER A 779 28.41 31.00 23.68
CA SER A 779 29.86 30.89 23.77
C SER A 779 30.46 30.56 22.44
N VAL A 780 31.56 31.21 22.04
CA VAL A 780 32.26 30.94 20.77
C VAL A 780 33.66 30.38 21.09
N PRO A 781 33.99 29.17 20.60
CA PRO A 781 35.29 28.54 20.83
C PRO A 781 36.44 29.44 20.34
N GLY A 782 37.46 29.65 21.18
CA GLY A 782 38.67 30.43 20.82
C GLY A 782 38.59 31.92 21.08
N HIS A 783 37.47 32.51 21.48
CA HIS A 783 37.31 33.96 21.67
C HIS A 783 37.29 34.39 23.16
N GLY A 784 37.31 33.48 24.12
CA GLY A 784 37.39 33.85 25.55
C GLY A 784 36.59 32.92 26.46
N SER A 785 36.44 33.31 27.75
CA SER A 785 35.81 32.47 28.78
C SER A 785 34.35 32.85 29.08
N GLY A 786 33.55 33.25 28.11
CA GLY A 786 32.15 33.60 28.37
C GLY A 786 31.31 33.75 27.11
N PRO A 787 29.99 33.90 27.23
CA PRO A 787 29.13 34.08 26.07
C PRO A 787 29.43 35.42 25.38
N GLU A 788 29.35 35.38 24.08
CA GLU A 788 29.44 36.54 23.19
C GLU A 788 28.05 36.94 22.71
N ILE A 789 27.94 38.21 22.29
CA ILE A 789 26.69 38.76 21.80
C ILE A 789 26.84 39.04 20.31
N MET A 790 26.07 38.33 19.47
CA MET A 790 25.95 38.68 18.07
C MET A 790 24.85 39.68 17.83
N VAL A 791 25.14 40.70 17.04
CA VAL A 791 24.20 41.79 16.71
C VAL A 791 24.21 42.10 15.22
N LEU A 792 23.10 42.61 14.73
CA LEU A 792 22.98 43.15 13.40
C LEU A 792 23.07 44.67 13.41
N GLY A 793 24.11 45.19 12.81
CA GLY A 793 24.37 46.64 12.70
C GLY A 793 23.48 47.35 11.68
N GLN A 794 23.44 48.70 11.72
CA GLN A 794 22.67 49.54 10.81
C GLN A 794 23.07 49.33 9.32
N ASP A 795 24.27 48.86 9.06
CA ASP A 795 24.82 48.53 7.73
C ASP A 795 24.44 47.12 7.25
N SER A 796 23.56 46.45 7.96
CA SER A 796 23.11 45.08 7.69
C SER A 796 24.25 44.04 7.84
N VAL A 797 25.28 44.34 8.62
CA VAL A 797 26.41 43.43 8.87
C VAL A 797 26.34 42.92 10.30
N ILE A 798 26.74 41.65 10.48
CA ILE A 798 26.85 41.03 11.80
C ILE A 798 28.14 41.46 12.48
N TYR A 799 28.01 41.88 13.74
CA TYR A 799 29.13 42.15 14.63
C TYR A 799 29.06 41.21 15.85
N GLU A 800 30.20 40.83 16.37
CA GLU A 800 30.36 40.08 17.62
C GLU A 800 30.83 41.03 18.73
N TYR A 801 30.14 41.03 19.86
CA TYR A 801 30.60 41.77 21.04
C TYR A 801 31.25 40.83 22.05
N TYR A 802 32.58 40.89 22.17
CA TYR A 802 33.36 40.18 23.15
C TYR A 802 34.60 40.99 23.56
N SER A 803 35.19 40.68 24.71
CA SER A 803 36.36 41.40 25.26
C SER A 803 36.18 42.92 25.33
N GLY A 804 34.94 43.39 25.46
CA GLY A 804 34.64 44.82 25.64
C GLY A 804 34.54 45.64 24.35
N ALA A 805 34.56 45.01 23.16
CA ALA A 805 34.49 45.72 21.90
C ALA A 805 33.64 44.96 20.85
N PHE A 806 33.14 45.72 19.86
CA PHE A 806 32.49 45.13 18.66
C PHE A 806 33.58 44.71 17.64
N HIS A 807 33.46 43.49 17.16
CA HIS A 807 34.32 42.89 16.14
C HIS A 807 33.48 42.60 14.88
N TYR A 808 34.00 43.04 13.73
CA TYR A 808 33.37 42.84 12.44
C TYR A 808 33.42 41.37 12.03
N ASN A 809 32.25 40.75 11.82
CA ASN A 809 32.16 39.33 11.40
C ASN A 809 32.08 39.17 9.90
N GLY A 810 31.53 40.16 9.18
CA GLY A 810 31.48 40.19 7.70
C GLY A 810 30.26 39.51 7.08
N PHE A 811 29.35 38.88 7.85
CA PHE A 811 28.10 38.35 7.30
C PHE A 811 27.08 39.43 7.10
N VAL A 812 26.43 39.47 5.92
CA VAL A 812 25.35 40.42 5.59
C VAL A 812 24.03 39.71 5.75
N CYS A 813 23.19 40.24 6.63
CA CYS A 813 21.94 39.61 7.08
C CYS A 813 20.77 40.61 7.11
N THR A 814 19.57 40.06 7.17
CA THR A 814 18.32 40.77 7.59
C THR A 814 17.66 39.97 8.69
N GLY A 815 16.89 40.62 9.56
CA GLY A 815 16.32 40.00 10.74
C GLY A 815 17.36 39.68 11.83
N HIS A 816 16.95 39.10 12.93
CA HIS A 816 17.86 38.80 14.04
C HIS A 816 18.79 37.62 13.72
N PRO A 817 20.02 37.62 14.21
CA PRO A 817 20.95 36.50 14.11
C PRO A 817 20.55 35.37 15.06
N ALA A 818 21.01 34.14 14.75
CA ALA A 818 20.97 33.00 15.67
C ALA A 818 22.37 32.48 15.93
N ILE A 819 22.65 32.10 17.17
CA ILE A 819 23.90 31.42 17.53
C ILE A 819 23.66 30.42 18.67
N ALA A 820 24.26 29.25 18.56
CA ALA A 820 24.32 28.27 19.62
C ALA A 820 25.62 27.45 19.53
N THR A 821 26.05 26.93 20.68
CA THR A 821 27.29 26.16 20.80
C THR A 821 26.96 24.71 21.11
N ASP A 822 27.74 23.77 20.59
CA ASP A 822 27.59 22.37 20.88
C ASP A 822 27.76 22.06 22.40
N PRO A 823 27.22 20.96 22.88
CA PRO A 823 27.30 20.58 24.30
C PRO A 823 28.74 20.43 24.81
N ALA A 824 29.67 20.13 23.93
CA ALA A 824 31.08 19.99 24.27
C ALA A 824 31.84 21.35 24.34
N GLY A 825 31.21 22.45 23.90
CA GLY A 825 31.81 23.75 23.82
C GLY A 825 32.90 23.88 22.75
N THR A 826 32.86 23.01 21.73
CA THR A 826 33.92 22.88 20.70
C THR A 826 33.54 23.53 19.38
N THR A 827 32.27 23.68 19.08
CA THR A 827 31.76 24.25 17.82
C THR A 827 30.58 25.17 18.10
N ALA A 828 30.67 26.43 17.65
CA ALA A 828 29.55 27.35 17.61
C ALA A 828 28.96 27.38 16.20
N TYR A 829 27.64 27.44 16.11
CA TYR A 829 26.88 27.52 14.86
C TYR A 829 26.13 28.84 14.83
N PHE A 830 26.25 29.52 13.72
CA PHE A 830 25.60 30.79 13.41
C PHE A 830 24.61 30.62 12.26
N GLY A 831 23.47 31.31 12.32
CA GLY A 831 22.54 31.37 11.21
C GLY A 831 21.91 32.75 11.07
N CYS A 832 21.60 33.12 9.83
CA CYS A 832 20.85 34.36 9.56
C CYS A 832 20.05 34.25 8.25
N HIS A 833 19.13 35.19 8.12
CA HIS A 833 18.31 35.41 6.93
C HIS A 833 19.09 36.32 5.97
N ALA A 834 19.37 35.87 4.76
CA ALA A 834 20.13 36.64 3.79
C ALA A 834 19.26 37.66 3.03
N PRO A 835 19.73 38.88 2.82
CA PRO A 835 18.95 39.93 2.13
C PRO A 835 18.83 39.71 0.62
N SER A 836 19.69 38.88 0.04
CA SER A 836 19.75 38.68 -1.41
C SER A 836 18.68 37.77 -1.99
N ASP A 837 18.31 36.73 -1.27
CA ASP A 837 17.42 35.65 -1.75
C ASP A 837 16.38 35.20 -0.69
N GLY A 838 16.41 35.78 0.50
CA GLY A 838 15.51 35.43 1.59
C GLY A 838 15.78 34.06 2.21
N ALA A 839 16.92 33.44 1.90
CA ALA A 839 17.27 32.09 2.34
C ALA A 839 17.96 32.08 3.71
N LEU A 840 17.92 30.90 4.36
CA LEU A 840 18.71 30.63 5.55
C LEU A 840 20.17 30.41 5.15
N TYR A 841 21.07 31.22 5.70
CA TYR A 841 22.51 31.02 5.61
C TYR A 841 23.09 30.67 6.99
N TRP A 842 24.12 29.84 6.99
CA TRP A 842 24.76 29.38 8.21
C TRP A 842 26.28 29.35 8.11
N SER A 843 26.94 29.36 9.25
CA SER A 843 28.37 29.23 9.40
C SER A 843 28.70 28.52 10.72
N GLN A 844 29.93 28.02 10.86
CA GLN A 844 30.41 27.40 12.10
C GLN A 844 31.80 27.94 12.48
N ASN A 845 32.09 27.92 13.77
CA ASN A 845 33.40 28.20 14.33
C ASN A 845 33.86 27.06 15.24
N THR A 846 35.03 26.51 15.00
CA THR A 846 35.64 25.37 15.72
C THR A 846 36.91 25.76 16.47
N GLY A 847 36.97 27.00 17.02
CA GLY A 847 38.11 27.52 17.79
C GLY A 847 39.05 28.44 17.02
N GLY A 848 38.56 29.12 15.99
CA GLY A 848 39.32 30.05 15.18
C GLY A 848 38.45 31.11 14.54
N ALA A 849 38.43 31.09 13.21
CA ALA A 849 37.58 31.97 12.44
C ALA A 849 36.28 31.24 12.06
N TRP A 850 35.23 32.00 11.76
CA TRP A 850 34.01 31.50 11.17
C TRP A 850 34.25 30.91 9.77
N SER A 851 33.66 29.82 9.44
CA SER A 851 33.63 29.27 8.07
C SER A 851 32.94 30.24 7.11
N GLY A 852 33.13 30.08 5.81
CA GLY A 852 32.34 30.84 4.84
C GLY A 852 30.87 30.49 4.97
N ALA A 853 29.99 31.48 4.74
CA ALA A 853 28.54 31.26 4.78
C ALA A 853 28.06 30.27 3.71
N ALA A 854 27.22 29.32 4.10
CA ALA A 854 26.59 28.35 3.19
C ALA A 854 25.07 28.49 3.25
N SER A 855 24.42 28.43 2.10
CA SER A 855 22.95 28.48 2.04
C SER A 855 22.32 27.11 2.35
N LEU A 856 21.28 27.11 3.17
CA LEU A 856 20.38 25.98 3.37
C LEU A 856 19.06 26.12 2.57
N GLY A 857 18.93 27.22 1.80
CA GLY A 857 17.73 27.53 1.00
C GLY A 857 16.55 28.01 1.86
N GLY A 858 15.36 27.90 1.32
CA GLY A 858 14.11 28.35 1.94
C GLY A 858 13.80 29.84 1.69
N LEU A 859 12.61 30.25 2.08
CA LEU A 859 12.19 31.66 2.12
C LEU A 859 11.66 31.93 3.53
N LEU A 860 12.37 32.78 4.26
CA LEU A 860 12.08 33.08 5.67
C LEU A 860 11.35 34.42 5.77
N LEU A 861 10.48 34.55 6.77
CA LEU A 861 9.85 35.81 7.15
C LEU A 861 10.68 36.58 8.18
N ASP A 862 11.36 35.87 9.07
CA ASP A 862 12.15 36.46 10.16
C ASP A 862 13.50 35.73 10.29
N GLY A 863 14.36 36.18 11.22
CA GLY A 863 15.61 35.54 11.54
C GLY A 863 15.40 34.15 12.14
N PRO A 864 16.37 33.23 11.95
CA PRO A 864 16.30 31.88 12.49
C PRO A 864 16.56 31.85 14.00
N THR A 865 16.22 30.72 14.62
CA THR A 865 16.86 30.30 15.88
C THR A 865 17.59 28.98 15.66
N VAL A 866 18.55 28.66 16.52
CA VAL A 866 19.34 27.43 16.41
C VAL A 866 19.48 26.74 17.75
N ALA A 867 19.27 25.41 17.74
CA ALA A 867 19.59 24.54 18.86
C ALA A 867 20.63 23.50 18.43
N VAL A 868 21.59 23.21 19.28
CA VAL A 868 22.65 22.25 18.98
C VAL A 868 22.58 21.10 19.98
N THR A 869 22.43 19.89 19.48
CA THR A 869 22.42 18.65 20.25
C THR A 869 23.62 17.79 19.91
N ASN A 870 23.70 16.59 20.46
CA ASN A 870 24.68 15.58 20.05
C ASN A 870 24.49 15.09 18.60
N LEU A 871 23.37 15.42 17.95
CA LEU A 871 23.10 15.13 16.53
C LEU A 871 23.55 16.27 15.58
N GLY A 872 23.96 17.40 16.14
CA GLY A 872 24.37 18.59 15.37
C GLY A 872 23.42 19.77 15.55
N ALA A 873 23.58 20.78 14.70
CA ALA A 873 22.76 21.98 14.72
C ALA A 873 21.48 21.79 13.93
N THR A 874 20.37 22.24 14.51
CA THR A 874 19.05 22.34 13.89
C THR A 874 18.58 23.79 13.96
N PHE A 875 18.24 24.37 12.83
CA PHE A 875 17.67 25.69 12.70
C PHE A 875 16.16 25.60 12.68
N TYR A 876 15.50 26.51 13.40
CA TYR A 876 14.06 26.69 13.39
C TYR A 876 13.74 28.04 12.78
N VAL A 877 12.83 28.06 11.83
CA VAL A 877 12.52 29.23 11.03
C VAL A 877 11.01 29.38 10.83
N GLU A 878 10.57 30.65 10.72
CA GLU A 878 9.24 30.98 10.26
C GLU A 878 9.25 31.09 8.71
N GLY A 879 8.45 30.23 8.06
CA GLY A 879 8.26 30.26 6.60
C GLY A 879 7.33 31.41 6.16
N VAL A 880 7.31 31.71 4.87
CA VAL A 880 6.43 32.75 4.28
C VAL A 880 4.93 32.45 4.44
N ASP A 881 4.58 31.23 4.82
CA ASP A 881 3.22 30.76 5.15
C ASP A 881 2.91 30.85 6.66
N HIS A 882 3.80 31.46 7.44
CA HIS A 882 3.75 31.56 8.89
C HIS A 882 3.78 30.22 9.65
N MET A 883 4.23 29.15 8.99
CA MET A 883 4.43 27.87 9.64
C MET A 883 5.85 27.74 10.18
N LEU A 884 6.00 26.96 11.27
CA LEU A 884 7.31 26.60 11.80
C LEU A 884 7.93 25.48 10.97
N TYR A 885 9.19 25.68 10.58
CA TYR A 885 10.00 24.67 9.93
C TYR A 885 11.30 24.42 10.68
N GLU A 886 11.69 23.14 10.76
CA GLU A 886 13.03 22.76 11.21
C GLU A 886 13.92 22.40 10.01
N ARG A 887 15.22 22.71 10.14
CA ARG A 887 16.24 22.48 9.12
C ARG A 887 17.57 22.05 9.77
N GLY A 888 17.90 20.76 9.68
CA GLY A 888 19.25 20.30 10.01
C GLY A 888 20.25 20.57 8.89
N LEU A 889 21.54 20.47 9.17
CA LEU A 889 22.60 20.75 8.18
C LEU A 889 22.58 19.80 6.97
N SER A 890 22.11 18.57 7.15
CA SER A 890 22.06 17.53 6.12
C SER A 890 20.63 17.07 5.75
N SER A 891 19.62 17.54 6.47
CA SER A 891 18.20 17.18 6.21
C SER A 891 17.53 18.23 5.32
N GLY A 892 16.36 17.91 4.74
CA GLY A 892 15.46 18.89 4.13
C GLY A 892 14.68 19.70 5.19
N TYR A 893 13.93 20.71 4.75
CA TYR A 893 12.95 21.38 5.60
C TYR A 893 11.83 20.40 5.98
N GLN A 894 11.48 20.39 7.29
CA GLN A 894 10.35 19.65 7.82
C GLN A 894 9.38 20.65 8.46
N ASN A 895 8.09 20.50 8.22
CA ASN A 895 7.06 21.32 8.81
C ASN A 895 6.68 20.75 10.17
N ASP A 896 6.93 21.51 11.25
CA ASP A 896 6.58 21.13 12.63
C ASP A 896 5.16 21.55 13.02
N GLY A 897 4.45 22.17 12.09
CA GLY A 897 3.12 22.69 12.34
C GLY A 897 3.10 23.91 13.24
N GLY A 898 1.91 24.45 13.47
CA GLY A 898 1.70 25.64 14.27
C GLY A 898 1.89 26.93 13.47
N TYR A 899 1.04 27.91 13.74
CA TYR A 899 1.14 29.26 13.18
C TYR A 899 2.02 30.11 14.08
N ILE A 900 3.07 30.72 13.52
CA ILE A 900 4.04 31.56 14.23
C ILE A 900 3.92 32.99 13.69
N GLN A 901 4.03 33.97 14.55
CA GLN A 901 3.86 35.39 14.17
C GLN A 901 5.12 36.26 14.34
N HIS A 902 6.01 35.96 15.26
CA HIS A 902 7.21 36.76 15.53
C HIS A 902 8.47 35.91 15.69
N GLY A 903 8.56 34.81 14.92
CA GLY A 903 9.69 33.89 15.01
C GLY A 903 9.67 32.99 16.25
N VAL A 904 10.73 32.25 16.49
CA VAL A 904 10.82 31.23 17.54
C VAL A 904 12.13 31.34 18.31
N GLY A 905 12.11 30.86 19.56
CA GLY A 905 13.31 30.60 20.37
C GLY A 905 13.47 29.10 20.59
N ALA A 906 14.70 28.61 20.59
CA ALA A 906 14.99 27.20 20.81
C ALA A 906 16.22 26.97 21.66
N ALA A 907 16.19 25.88 22.45
CA ALA A 907 17.36 25.41 23.20
C ALA A 907 17.37 23.90 23.35
N ALA A 908 18.54 23.28 23.22
CA ALA A 908 18.73 21.90 23.62
C ALA A 908 18.70 21.80 25.15
N LEU A 909 18.02 20.80 25.71
CA LEU A 909 17.91 20.57 27.15
C LEU A 909 19.01 19.62 27.60
N PHE A 910 19.97 20.14 28.36
CA PHE A 910 21.14 19.39 28.85
C PHE A 910 20.92 18.85 30.25
#